data_5594b1a04ec9440336219434151a3f89
#
_entry.id   5594b1a04ec9440336219434151a3f89
#
_cell.length_a   1.000
_cell.length_b   1.000
_cell.length_c   1.000
_cell.angle_alpha   90.00
_cell.angle_beta   90.00
_cell.angle_gamma   90.00
#
_symmetry.space_group_name_H-M   'P 1'
#
loop_
_entity.id
_entity.type
_entity.pdbx_description
1 polymer ?
#
loop_
_entity_poly.entity_id
_entity_poly.type
_entity_poly.pdbx_seq_one_letter_code
_entity_poly.pdbx_strand_id
1 'polypeptide(L)'
;MKKIIALLLALAPVAACFAQEELTTAAAKSLYKTTSKKHVTVHDPSVVWEPQSKRYYIFGSHRASAYTTDLQNWTVFTSPWKAGSSNNAANDKAFVTPAVKKVKKGGVEVDFPQFNAMEWASRTDADYNINGNMWAPDVIWNPTMQKWCQYLSINGDAWHSSIILLTSSKIEGPYEYQGPVVISGFQDSGHSYKGTDLELVLGEQASLPSRYNVGSKWGNRYPNNIDPAAFFDEQGKLWLVYGSWSGGIWMLELDETTGLRDYDVEYKLVGTGDGITTDPYFGKKIAGGYYVSGEGPYIEYIGGYYYLFVSYGFFDSVGGYVMRVFRSKNPNGPYVDAAGKSAVFDKYAMNYGKSADTRGVKLMGAYDKWGFMSQAKAGQGELSQGHNSVIAAPDGRTYLVYHTRFNVGKLSNGDYFEGHEVRVHQLFQTKNGWLVAAPFEYNGETLTDEDIKSRELFTREQIAGTYQLLVHKYDMNYKEQEVVTPVKITLTADGKVTGAYTGTWSTEAGTSYLMLKLGSTTYNGVMIDQQMDGRSIKTVSFSAMATNGVNVWGYKMAPKYELAWQVNNQKVPVTNKQMFSMDADLYGGLDLGLDNVSISWTSSQPDVISDYGKYNPYAIAENTAVTLTAMAQTEGFFWKQEYGVTAMSAANAAPGDGWDEGMVAHYGFDDDQLANTFNAEQQASLKRNGSTAKPIVADGEPLRTEKVLQLAFGGNGKESYAELPNPLYGQTLANGFTISYWVKRADDNLWDALFGFAQGSARFYMTGNSYVGYNSGTGNWIDLNNPNDVTPTHIAVNKWQLVTMTVSRTGGITLYVNGAKKAFSKCKGSAGGKEFTTEKSFDYAELVDFVSSCPTLCLGKGSFWGSPKASFDDVIVYDHPITIAQLNSLKLMENRAYDFRSLTDGIEQVVDVAKPQTTGVIYDLLGRRVARPASGIYIKGGRKYVVR
;
A
#
# COMPACT_ATOMS: atom_id res chain seq x y z
N MET A 1 58.25 9.25 -26.20
CA MET A 1 57.98 10.28 -27.20
C MET A 1 56.82 9.83 -28.07
N LYS A 2 55.94 10.75 -28.35
CA LYS A 2 54.67 10.73 -29.09
C LYS A 2 53.41 10.44 -28.24
N LYS A 3 52.80 11.55 -27.79
CA LYS A 3 51.46 11.66 -27.29
C LYS A 3 50.50 11.43 -28.46
N ILE A 4 49.55 10.52 -28.27
CA ILE A 4 48.36 10.43 -29.14
C ILE A 4 47.19 11.00 -28.28
N ILE A 5 46.72 12.16 -28.70
CA ILE A 5 45.48 12.78 -28.22
C ILE A 5 44.35 12.05 -28.95
N ALA A 6 43.59 11.27 -28.22
CA ALA A 6 42.31 10.72 -28.71
C ALA A 6 41.22 11.77 -28.47
N LEU A 7 40.75 12.37 -29.53
CA LEU A 7 39.56 13.24 -29.56
C LEU A 7 38.29 12.35 -29.45
N LEU A 8 37.72 12.28 -28.28
CA LEU A 8 36.40 11.69 -28.09
C LEU A 8 35.34 12.69 -28.58
N LEU A 9 34.88 12.50 -29.79
CA LEU A 9 33.62 13.09 -30.26
C LEU A 9 32.48 12.45 -29.48
N ALA A 10 31.95 13.18 -28.53
CA ALA A 10 30.67 12.86 -27.92
C ALA A 10 29.57 13.05 -28.99
N LEU A 11 29.08 11.95 -29.52
CA LEU A 11 27.78 11.89 -30.20
C LEU A 11 26.70 12.13 -29.14
N ALA A 12 26.34 13.37 -28.92
CA ALA A 12 25.08 13.69 -28.30
C ALA A 12 23.97 13.18 -29.23
N PRO A 13 22.98 12.40 -28.76
CA PRO A 13 21.82 12.13 -29.56
C PRO A 13 21.15 13.47 -29.86
N VAL A 14 20.91 13.76 -31.13
CA VAL A 14 20.04 14.84 -31.57
C VAL A 14 18.64 14.44 -31.07
N ALA A 15 18.30 14.81 -29.87
CA ALA A 15 16.93 14.85 -29.41
C ALA A 15 16.24 15.88 -30.31
N ALA A 16 15.32 15.44 -31.12
CA ALA A 16 14.39 16.33 -31.82
C ALA A 16 13.76 17.23 -30.76
N CYS A 17 14.10 18.51 -30.79
CA CYS A 17 13.55 19.52 -29.91
C CYS A 17 12.08 19.71 -30.33
N PHE A 18 11.19 18.86 -29.87
CA PHE A 18 9.76 19.13 -29.91
C PHE A 18 9.54 20.31 -28.96
N ALA A 19 8.88 21.37 -29.43
CA ALA A 19 8.48 22.48 -28.59
C ALA A 19 7.64 21.91 -27.42
N GLN A 20 8.13 22.06 -26.19
CA GLN A 20 7.39 21.62 -25.01
C GLN A 20 6.15 22.51 -24.83
N GLU A 21 5.01 21.89 -24.52
CA GLU A 21 3.76 22.58 -24.23
C GLU A 21 3.71 22.97 -22.74
N GLU A 22 3.38 24.24 -22.46
CA GLU A 22 3.21 24.68 -21.08
C GLU A 22 1.86 24.20 -20.52
N LEU A 23 1.91 23.47 -19.40
CA LEU A 23 0.75 23.08 -18.62
C LEU A 23 0.57 24.07 -17.46
N THR A 24 -0.31 25.05 -17.64
CA THR A 24 -0.61 26.02 -16.59
C THR A 24 -1.21 25.34 -15.34
N THR A 25 -1.06 25.95 -14.16
CA THR A 25 -1.69 25.47 -12.91
C THR A 25 -3.20 25.27 -13.05
N ALA A 26 -3.90 26.15 -13.76
CA ALA A 26 -5.34 26.03 -14.00
C ALA A 26 -5.67 24.83 -14.90
N ALA A 27 -4.89 24.61 -15.97
CA ALA A 27 -5.03 23.46 -16.85
C ALA A 27 -4.73 22.14 -16.11
N ALA A 28 -3.68 22.10 -15.28
CA ALA A 28 -3.36 20.95 -14.46
C ALA A 28 -4.50 20.58 -13.50
N LYS A 29 -5.09 21.56 -12.82
CA LYS A 29 -6.27 21.38 -11.95
C LYS A 29 -7.49 20.88 -12.72
N SER A 30 -7.69 21.32 -13.95
CA SER A 30 -8.80 20.86 -14.78
C SER A 30 -8.61 19.43 -15.28
N LEU A 31 -7.38 19.06 -15.62
CA LEU A 31 -7.03 17.73 -16.13
C LEU A 31 -7.07 16.65 -15.06
N TYR A 32 -6.59 16.97 -13.86
CA TYR A 32 -6.48 15.99 -12.79
C TYR A 32 -7.65 16.11 -11.81
N LYS A 33 -8.62 15.21 -11.98
CA LYS A 33 -9.74 15.07 -11.04
C LYS A 33 -9.68 13.71 -10.39
N THR A 34 -9.79 13.69 -9.08
CA THR A 34 -9.98 12.44 -8.34
C THR A 34 -11.41 11.94 -8.51
N THR A 35 -11.56 10.65 -8.62
CA THR A 35 -12.84 9.95 -8.55
C THR A 35 -12.83 9.00 -7.37
N SER A 36 -13.99 8.71 -6.83
CA SER A 36 -14.14 7.72 -5.75
C SER A 36 -15.30 6.81 -6.06
N LYS A 37 -15.17 5.55 -5.65
CA LYS A 37 -16.23 4.56 -5.67
C LYS A 37 -16.70 4.32 -4.24
N LYS A 38 -17.95 3.95 -4.08
CA LYS A 38 -18.48 3.52 -2.80
C LYS A 38 -18.48 2.00 -2.74
N HIS A 39 -17.35 1.43 -2.33
CA HIS A 39 -17.22 0.00 -2.12
C HIS A 39 -18.06 -0.50 -0.95
N VAL A 40 -18.19 -1.79 -0.84
CA VAL A 40 -18.95 -2.47 0.22
C VAL A 40 -18.19 -3.69 0.70
N THR A 41 -18.34 -3.96 1.99
CA THR A 41 -17.76 -5.13 2.66
C THR A 41 -18.75 -6.29 2.55
N VAL A 42 -18.60 -7.13 1.52
CA VAL A 42 -19.33 -8.38 1.31
C VAL A 42 -18.31 -9.45 0.99
N HIS A 43 -18.28 -10.51 1.80
CA HIS A 43 -17.43 -11.67 1.60
C HIS A 43 -18.16 -12.69 0.71
N ASP A 44 -17.44 -13.37 -0.21
CA ASP A 44 -17.99 -14.38 -1.12
C ASP A 44 -19.17 -13.86 -1.96
N PRO A 45 -19.00 -12.78 -2.73
CA PRO A 45 -20.11 -12.11 -3.40
C PRO A 45 -20.65 -12.93 -4.57
N SER A 46 -21.92 -13.28 -4.53
CA SER A 46 -22.70 -13.78 -5.66
C SER A 46 -23.48 -12.64 -6.30
N VAL A 47 -23.24 -12.37 -7.59
CA VAL A 47 -23.86 -11.26 -8.32
C VAL A 47 -25.04 -11.72 -9.16
N VAL A 48 -26.12 -10.94 -9.16
CA VAL A 48 -27.29 -11.19 -10.01
C VAL A 48 -27.90 -9.88 -10.49
N TRP A 49 -28.42 -9.88 -11.73
CA TRP A 49 -29.16 -8.77 -12.30
C TRP A 49 -30.67 -8.92 -12.04
N GLU A 50 -31.30 -7.85 -11.56
CA GLU A 50 -32.75 -7.79 -11.38
C GLU A 50 -33.36 -6.83 -12.41
N PRO A 51 -34.10 -7.35 -13.42
CA PRO A 51 -34.55 -6.54 -14.56
C PRO A 51 -35.65 -5.51 -14.26
N GLN A 52 -36.46 -5.69 -13.22
CA GLN A 52 -37.54 -4.76 -12.89
C GLN A 52 -37.02 -3.48 -12.25
N SER A 53 -36.10 -3.60 -11.28
CA SER A 53 -35.45 -2.47 -10.63
C SER A 53 -34.25 -1.94 -11.43
N LYS A 54 -33.76 -2.70 -12.40
CA LYS A 54 -32.55 -2.44 -13.18
C LYS A 54 -31.34 -2.26 -12.26
N ARG A 55 -31.15 -3.22 -11.34
CA ARG A 55 -30.06 -3.23 -10.35
C ARG A 55 -29.30 -4.53 -10.42
N TYR A 56 -28.02 -4.42 -10.12
CA TYR A 56 -27.21 -5.57 -9.73
C TYR A 56 -27.27 -5.72 -8.23
N TYR A 57 -27.50 -6.94 -7.78
CA TYR A 57 -27.49 -7.32 -6.38
C TYR A 57 -26.31 -8.24 -6.11
N ILE A 58 -25.72 -8.15 -4.93
CA ILE A 58 -24.75 -9.11 -4.41
C ILE A 58 -25.21 -9.64 -3.07
N PHE A 59 -25.01 -10.94 -2.89
CA PHE A 59 -25.26 -11.66 -1.66
C PHE A 59 -23.96 -12.33 -1.23
N GLY A 60 -23.65 -12.35 0.06
CA GLY A 60 -22.45 -12.96 0.57
C GLY A 60 -22.60 -13.58 1.94
N SER A 61 -21.50 -14.08 2.45
CA SER A 61 -21.43 -14.74 3.76
C SER A 61 -21.98 -13.87 4.88
N HIS A 62 -22.50 -14.52 5.93
CA HIS A 62 -23.08 -13.88 7.11
C HIS A 62 -24.26 -12.95 6.80
N ARG A 63 -24.99 -13.23 5.71
CA ARG A 63 -26.14 -12.43 5.23
C ARG A 63 -25.77 -11.03 4.77
N ALA A 64 -24.49 -10.76 4.49
CA ALA A 64 -24.11 -9.52 3.89
C ALA A 64 -24.71 -9.39 2.48
N SER A 65 -25.29 -8.23 2.16
CA SER A 65 -25.88 -7.99 0.84
C SER A 65 -25.87 -6.51 0.48
N ALA A 66 -25.78 -6.25 -0.81
CA ALA A 66 -25.81 -4.89 -1.35
C ALA A 66 -26.37 -4.87 -2.77
N TYR A 67 -26.74 -3.69 -3.24
CA TYR A 67 -27.15 -3.48 -4.63
C TYR A 67 -26.49 -2.21 -5.21
N THR A 68 -26.48 -2.14 -6.54
CA THR A 68 -25.99 -1.00 -7.30
C THR A 68 -26.70 -0.88 -8.64
N THR A 69 -26.71 0.32 -9.22
CA THR A 69 -27.15 0.55 -10.60
C THR A 69 -26.01 0.74 -11.58
N ASP A 70 -24.78 0.90 -11.09
CA ASP A 70 -23.62 1.30 -11.89
C ASP A 70 -22.37 0.43 -11.65
N LEU A 71 -22.45 -0.60 -10.78
CA LEU A 71 -21.34 -1.48 -10.39
C LEU A 71 -20.16 -0.75 -9.74
N GLN A 72 -20.33 0.51 -9.35
CA GLN A 72 -19.32 1.36 -8.74
C GLN A 72 -19.71 1.84 -7.35
N ASN A 73 -21.02 2.10 -7.16
CA ASN A 73 -21.56 2.69 -5.93
C ASN A 73 -22.59 1.77 -5.31
N TRP A 74 -22.22 1.11 -4.22
CA TRP A 74 -23.00 0.09 -3.58
C TRP A 74 -23.84 0.62 -2.42
N THR A 75 -25.02 0.07 -2.25
CA THR A 75 -25.91 0.33 -1.11
C THR A 75 -26.20 -0.97 -0.41
N VAL A 76 -25.82 -1.04 0.87
CA VAL A 76 -26.04 -2.21 1.74
C VAL A 76 -27.51 -2.36 2.07
N PHE A 77 -27.99 -3.59 2.10
CA PHE A 77 -29.29 -3.97 2.67
C PHE A 77 -29.17 -5.32 3.40
N THR A 78 -30.16 -5.67 4.19
CA THR A 78 -30.25 -6.99 4.82
C THR A 78 -31.50 -7.67 4.34
N SER A 79 -31.33 -8.86 3.72
CA SER A 79 -32.45 -9.67 3.26
C SER A 79 -33.21 -10.27 4.44
N PRO A 80 -34.53 -10.03 4.61
CA PRO A 80 -35.32 -10.63 5.67
C PRO A 80 -35.64 -12.09 5.38
N TRP A 81 -35.86 -12.88 6.44
CA TRP A 81 -36.39 -14.23 6.33
C TRP A 81 -37.83 -14.29 6.87
N LYS A 82 -38.62 -15.27 6.38
CA LYS A 82 -40.01 -15.37 6.72
C LYS A 82 -40.26 -15.64 8.21
N ALA A 83 -39.45 -16.35 8.90
CA ALA A 83 -39.63 -16.74 10.31
C ALA A 83 -38.80 -15.91 11.29
N GLY A 84 -38.56 -14.65 10.99
CA GLY A 84 -37.76 -13.78 11.83
C GLY A 84 -36.32 -13.77 11.39
N SER A 85 -35.57 -12.75 11.80
CA SER A 85 -34.23 -12.47 11.32
C SER A 85 -33.20 -12.26 12.45
N SER A 86 -33.46 -12.75 13.63
CA SER A 86 -32.58 -12.72 14.79
C SER A 86 -32.01 -14.09 15.12
N ASN A 87 -30.83 -14.13 15.74
CA ASN A 87 -30.18 -15.35 16.16
C ASN A 87 -30.85 -15.94 17.38
N ASN A 88 -31.82 -16.81 17.19
CA ASN A 88 -32.53 -17.51 18.26
C ASN A 88 -33.19 -18.82 17.79
N ALA A 89 -33.64 -19.63 18.68
CA ALA A 89 -34.26 -20.91 18.40
C ALA A 89 -35.49 -20.86 17.48
N ALA A 90 -36.18 -19.72 17.37
CA ALA A 90 -37.30 -19.56 16.44
C ALA A 90 -36.78 -19.45 14.98
N ASN A 91 -35.57 -18.91 14.75
CA ASN A 91 -34.97 -18.91 13.44
C ASN A 91 -34.43 -20.27 13.04
N ASP A 92 -33.96 -21.07 13.99
CA ASP A 92 -33.50 -22.43 13.71
C ASP A 92 -34.62 -23.30 13.14
N LYS A 93 -35.85 -23.09 13.58
CA LYS A 93 -37.02 -23.75 13.02
C LYS A 93 -37.32 -23.38 11.56
N ALA A 94 -36.82 -22.25 11.09
CA ALA A 94 -36.97 -21.86 9.71
C ALA A 94 -36.23 -22.79 8.74
N PHE A 95 -35.27 -23.57 9.23
CA PHE A 95 -34.49 -24.54 8.47
C PHE A 95 -35.01 -25.97 8.62
N VAL A 96 -36.31 -26.13 8.84
CA VAL A 96 -37.00 -27.44 8.85
C VAL A 96 -37.92 -27.53 7.66
N THR A 97 -37.72 -28.54 6.82
CA THR A 97 -38.60 -28.80 5.66
C THR A 97 -40.06 -29.06 6.15
N PRO A 98 -41.05 -28.42 5.55
CA PRO A 98 -42.46 -28.72 5.88
C PRO A 98 -42.82 -30.20 5.68
N ALA A 99 -43.56 -30.77 6.57
CA ALA A 99 -43.90 -32.20 6.60
C ALA A 99 -44.61 -32.72 5.32
N VAL A 100 -45.32 -31.83 4.63
CA VAL A 100 -46.06 -32.18 3.42
C VAL A 100 -45.33 -31.98 2.12
N LYS A 101 -44.02 -31.69 2.17
CA LYS A 101 -43.24 -31.43 0.97
C LYS A 101 -42.90 -32.75 0.25
N LYS A 102 -43.02 -32.73 -1.08
CA LYS A 102 -42.79 -33.88 -1.93
C LYS A 102 -41.81 -33.54 -3.02
N VAL A 103 -41.05 -34.54 -3.46
CA VAL A 103 -40.17 -34.51 -4.63
C VAL A 103 -40.49 -35.68 -5.55
N LYS A 104 -40.12 -35.59 -6.83
CA LYS A 104 -40.23 -36.70 -7.76
C LYS A 104 -39.03 -37.62 -7.65
N LYS A 105 -39.30 -38.93 -7.69
CA LYS A 105 -38.27 -39.96 -7.83
C LYS A 105 -38.85 -41.18 -8.58
N GLY A 106 -38.21 -41.54 -9.67
CA GLY A 106 -38.71 -42.61 -10.55
C GLY A 106 -40.08 -42.25 -11.17
N GLY A 107 -40.34 -40.98 -11.42
CA GLY A 107 -41.60 -40.50 -11.97
C GLY A 107 -42.76 -40.45 -10.98
N VAL A 108 -42.56 -40.81 -9.67
CA VAL A 108 -43.57 -40.74 -8.63
C VAL A 108 -43.24 -39.73 -7.58
N GLU A 109 -44.28 -39.14 -6.94
CA GLU A 109 -44.10 -38.27 -5.79
C GLU A 109 -43.79 -39.06 -4.53
N VAL A 110 -42.69 -38.71 -3.87
CA VAL A 110 -42.27 -39.27 -2.58
C VAL A 110 -42.17 -38.16 -1.53
N ASP A 111 -42.38 -38.50 -0.27
CA ASP A 111 -42.26 -37.54 0.82
C ASP A 111 -40.79 -37.08 0.94
N PHE A 112 -40.60 -35.78 1.08
CA PHE A 112 -39.28 -35.19 1.24
C PHE A 112 -38.96 -35.08 2.73
N PRO A 113 -37.81 -35.61 3.18
CA PRO A 113 -37.48 -35.62 4.59
C PRO A 113 -37.41 -34.20 5.19
N GLN A 114 -37.86 -34.07 6.42
CA GLN A 114 -37.61 -32.85 7.19
C GLN A 114 -36.12 -32.79 7.59
N PHE A 115 -35.51 -31.66 7.39
CA PHE A 115 -34.09 -31.49 7.69
C PHE A 115 -33.82 -30.14 8.34
N ASN A 116 -33.27 -30.15 9.56
CA ASN A 116 -32.82 -28.96 10.25
C ASN A 116 -31.32 -28.78 10.01
N ALA A 117 -30.95 -27.86 9.12
CA ALA A 117 -29.57 -27.63 8.72
C ALA A 117 -28.70 -27.07 9.87
N MET A 118 -29.28 -26.27 10.78
CA MET A 118 -28.55 -25.72 11.93
C MET A 118 -28.23 -26.77 12.97
N GLU A 119 -29.19 -27.67 13.23
CA GLU A 119 -28.97 -28.82 14.12
C GLU A 119 -27.93 -29.78 13.54
N TRP A 120 -27.99 -30.02 12.24
CA TRP A 120 -27.00 -30.86 11.53
C TRP A 120 -25.58 -30.30 11.64
N ALA A 121 -25.40 -28.98 11.50
CA ALA A 121 -24.11 -28.34 11.59
C ALA A 121 -23.44 -28.48 12.96
N SER A 122 -24.24 -28.53 14.05
CA SER A 122 -23.83 -28.83 15.43
C SER A 122 -22.63 -28.01 15.95
N ARG A 123 -22.40 -26.78 15.43
CA ARG A 123 -21.31 -25.92 15.92
C ARG A 123 -21.67 -25.30 17.26
N THR A 124 -20.75 -25.42 18.20
CA THR A 124 -20.91 -24.97 19.59
C THR A 124 -19.93 -23.91 20.05
N ASP A 125 -19.02 -23.48 19.18
CA ASP A 125 -18.06 -22.43 19.51
C ASP A 125 -18.78 -21.08 19.71
N ALA A 126 -18.29 -20.28 20.67
CA ALA A 126 -18.95 -19.05 21.10
C ALA A 126 -19.13 -18.00 19.99
N ASP A 127 -18.29 -18.04 18.96
CA ASP A 127 -18.33 -17.11 17.83
C ASP A 127 -19.32 -17.53 16.74
N TYR A 128 -19.87 -18.74 16.81
CA TYR A 128 -20.83 -19.26 15.84
C TYR A 128 -22.27 -19.15 16.35
N ASN A 129 -23.05 -18.50 15.55
CA ASN A 129 -24.48 -18.35 15.68
C ASN A 129 -25.11 -18.58 14.31
N ILE A 130 -26.43 -18.45 14.19
CA ILE A 130 -27.12 -18.72 12.92
C ILE A 130 -26.52 -17.93 11.74
N ASN A 131 -26.12 -16.68 11.92
CA ASN A 131 -25.44 -15.91 10.87
C ASN A 131 -24.02 -16.40 10.63
N GLY A 132 -23.29 -16.76 11.68
CA GLY A 132 -21.92 -17.26 11.61
C GLY A 132 -21.77 -18.55 10.81
N ASN A 133 -22.81 -19.39 10.78
CA ASN A 133 -22.83 -20.62 10.00
C ASN A 133 -23.22 -20.43 8.53
N MET A 134 -23.74 -19.26 8.15
CA MET A 134 -24.24 -18.97 6.81
C MET A 134 -23.12 -18.42 5.93
N TRP A 135 -22.64 -19.23 5.03
CA TRP A 135 -21.52 -18.90 4.16
C TRP A 135 -21.90 -18.97 2.69
N ALA A 136 -21.16 -18.18 1.87
CA ALA A 136 -21.13 -18.23 0.42
C ALA A 136 -22.48 -18.59 -0.24
N PRO A 137 -23.47 -17.70 -0.20
CA PRO A 137 -24.74 -17.95 -0.91
C PRO A 137 -24.57 -17.72 -2.40
N ASP A 138 -25.42 -18.37 -3.19
CA ASP A 138 -25.68 -17.97 -4.57
C ASP A 138 -27.16 -17.69 -4.79
N VAL A 139 -27.48 -16.66 -5.59
CA VAL A 139 -28.86 -16.24 -5.85
C VAL A 139 -29.13 -16.15 -7.34
N ILE A 140 -30.12 -16.91 -7.80
CA ILE A 140 -30.55 -16.89 -9.21
C ILE A 140 -32.08 -16.73 -9.34
N TRP A 141 -32.51 -16.21 -10.47
CA TRP A 141 -33.92 -16.26 -10.87
C TRP A 141 -34.24 -17.62 -11.48
N ASN A 142 -35.22 -18.35 -10.90
CA ASN A 142 -35.71 -19.56 -11.51
C ASN A 142 -36.98 -19.24 -12.33
N PRO A 143 -36.92 -19.31 -13.66
CA PRO A 143 -38.04 -18.94 -14.53
C PRO A 143 -39.21 -19.92 -14.47
N THR A 144 -38.98 -21.20 -14.13
CA THR A 144 -40.04 -22.21 -13.98
C THR A 144 -40.82 -22.02 -12.69
N MET A 145 -40.11 -21.75 -11.59
CA MET A 145 -40.75 -21.48 -10.30
C MET A 145 -41.33 -20.07 -10.19
N GLN A 146 -40.87 -19.12 -11.04
CA GLN A 146 -41.13 -17.68 -10.93
C GLN A 146 -40.72 -17.13 -9.55
N LYS A 147 -39.53 -17.55 -9.10
CA LYS A 147 -38.98 -17.19 -7.80
C LYS A 147 -37.47 -16.96 -7.90
N TRP A 148 -36.99 -16.12 -7.02
CA TRP A 148 -35.63 -16.04 -6.64
C TRP A 148 -35.26 -17.23 -5.77
N CYS A 149 -34.23 -17.95 -6.15
CA CYS A 149 -33.67 -19.10 -5.43
C CYS A 149 -32.32 -18.69 -4.84
N GLN A 150 -32.22 -18.82 -3.51
CA GLN A 150 -30.94 -18.62 -2.81
C GLN A 150 -30.45 -20.00 -2.32
N TYR A 151 -29.34 -20.43 -2.88
CA TYR A 151 -28.59 -21.59 -2.42
C TYR A 151 -27.60 -21.13 -1.38
N LEU A 152 -27.66 -21.67 -0.16
CA LEU A 152 -26.91 -21.14 0.99
C LEU A 152 -26.19 -22.28 1.68
N SER A 153 -24.91 -22.08 1.97
CA SER A 153 -24.12 -22.99 2.80
C SER A 153 -24.48 -22.84 4.26
N ILE A 154 -24.78 -23.93 4.95
CA ILE A 154 -24.75 -24.00 6.41
C ILE A 154 -23.53 -24.83 6.78
N ASN A 155 -22.48 -24.15 7.22
CA ASN A 155 -21.20 -24.77 7.54
C ASN A 155 -21.21 -25.40 8.93
N GLY A 156 -20.67 -26.60 9.04
CA GLY A 156 -20.54 -27.33 10.30
C GLY A 156 -19.16 -27.94 10.50
N ASP A 157 -18.87 -28.37 11.73
CA ASP A 157 -17.62 -29.04 12.05
C ASP A 157 -17.57 -30.44 11.44
N ALA A 158 -16.36 -30.95 11.21
CA ALA A 158 -16.14 -32.31 10.71
C ALA A 158 -16.95 -32.66 9.46
N TRP A 159 -17.08 -31.67 8.52
CA TRP A 159 -17.88 -31.78 7.29
C TRP A 159 -19.40 -31.97 7.51
N HIS A 160 -19.95 -31.71 8.71
CA HIS A 160 -21.39 -31.70 8.97
C HIS A 160 -22.04 -30.45 8.37
N SER A 161 -21.88 -30.26 7.10
CA SER A 161 -22.37 -29.10 6.36
C SER A 161 -23.51 -29.48 5.43
N SER A 162 -24.24 -28.48 4.98
CA SER A 162 -25.31 -28.68 3.99
C SER A 162 -25.45 -27.43 3.11
N ILE A 163 -25.83 -27.64 1.87
CA ILE A 163 -26.39 -26.62 1.00
C ILE A 163 -27.90 -26.71 1.05
N ILE A 164 -28.53 -25.60 1.36
CA ILE A 164 -30.00 -25.48 1.47
C ILE A 164 -30.53 -24.53 0.41
N LEU A 165 -31.80 -24.71 0.06
CA LEU A 165 -32.54 -23.81 -0.82
C LEU A 165 -33.51 -22.94 -0.02
N LEU A 166 -33.43 -21.64 -0.27
CA LEU A 166 -34.40 -20.64 0.16
C LEU A 166 -35.04 -19.99 -1.07
N THR A 167 -36.32 -19.63 -1.02
CA THR A 167 -36.97 -19.00 -2.16
C THR A 167 -37.78 -17.77 -1.77
N SER A 168 -37.87 -16.81 -2.69
CA SER A 168 -38.69 -15.61 -2.53
C SER A 168 -39.31 -15.16 -3.86
N SER A 169 -40.44 -14.46 -3.83
CA SER A 169 -41.01 -13.78 -4.99
C SER A 169 -40.31 -12.45 -5.27
N LYS A 170 -39.52 -11.93 -4.34
CA LYS A 170 -38.75 -10.68 -4.47
C LYS A 170 -37.28 -10.96 -4.17
N ILE A 171 -36.40 -10.33 -4.92
CA ILE A 171 -34.92 -10.51 -4.74
C ILE A 171 -34.45 -10.10 -3.34
N GLU A 172 -35.02 -9.08 -2.75
CA GLU A 172 -34.69 -8.63 -1.41
C GLU A 172 -35.31 -9.46 -0.30
N GLY A 173 -36.16 -10.47 -0.65
CA GLY A 173 -36.85 -11.34 0.31
C GLY A 173 -38.28 -10.85 0.64
N PRO A 174 -38.92 -11.40 1.69
CA PRO A 174 -38.36 -12.43 2.59
C PRO A 174 -38.20 -13.79 1.91
N TYR A 175 -37.10 -14.46 2.22
CA TYR A 175 -36.83 -15.82 1.75
C TYR A 175 -37.44 -16.88 2.70
N GLU A 176 -37.87 -17.98 2.11
CA GLU A 176 -38.51 -19.11 2.80
C GLU A 176 -37.76 -20.40 2.52
N TYR A 177 -37.41 -21.13 3.59
CA TYR A 177 -36.71 -22.39 3.51
C TYR A 177 -37.51 -23.44 2.74
N GLN A 178 -36.84 -24.14 1.83
CA GLN A 178 -37.44 -25.20 1.00
C GLN A 178 -36.92 -26.59 1.35
N GLY A 179 -35.67 -26.73 1.76
CA GLY A 179 -35.09 -28.02 2.11
C GLY A 179 -33.58 -28.06 1.79
N PRO A 180 -32.90 -29.16 2.16
CA PRO A 180 -31.53 -29.41 1.76
C PRO A 180 -31.46 -29.75 0.25
N VAL A 181 -30.34 -29.41 -0.36
CA VAL A 181 -29.99 -29.79 -1.73
C VAL A 181 -28.97 -30.91 -1.72
N VAL A 182 -27.99 -30.81 -0.84
CA VAL A 182 -26.96 -31.85 -0.62
C VAL A 182 -26.36 -31.69 0.78
N ILE A 183 -26.12 -32.82 1.45
CA ILE A 183 -25.66 -32.89 2.84
C ILE A 183 -24.32 -33.62 2.88
N SER A 184 -23.39 -33.20 3.76
CA SER A 184 -22.14 -33.90 4.03
C SER A 184 -22.00 -34.31 5.51
N GLY A 185 -21.03 -35.19 5.80
CA GLY A 185 -20.64 -35.54 7.18
C GLY A 185 -21.48 -36.64 7.80
N PHE A 186 -22.01 -37.58 7.02
CA PHE A 186 -22.76 -38.73 7.57
C PHE A 186 -21.91 -39.62 8.48
N GLN A 187 -22.56 -40.13 9.55
CA GLN A 187 -22.00 -41.07 10.51
C GLN A 187 -23.02 -42.14 10.92
N ASP A 188 -22.52 -43.21 11.51
CA ASP A 188 -23.40 -44.29 12.03
C ASP A 188 -24.22 -43.84 13.25
N SER A 189 -23.76 -42.84 13.98
CA SER A 189 -24.45 -42.25 15.14
C SER A 189 -24.36 -40.73 15.15
N GLY A 190 -25.42 -40.06 15.57
CA GLY A 190 -25.49 -38.60 15.65
C GLY A 190 -25.89 -37.94 14.33
N HIS A 191 -25.21 -38.24 13.23
CA HIS A 191 -25.49 -37.70 11.89
C HIS A 191 -25.88 -38.82 10.93
N SER A 192 -26.95 -39.58 11.29
CA SER A 192 -27.45 -40.72 10.51
C SER A 192 -27.98 -40.29 9.14
N TYR A 193 -27.72 -41.07 8.12
CA TYR A 193 -28.33 -40.89 6.79
C TYR A 193 -29.81 -41.17 6.75
N LYS A 194 -30.35 -41.91 7.71
CA LYS A 194 -31.80 -42.21 7.83
C LYS A 194 -32.58 -40.94 8.10
N GLY A 195 -33.66 -40.75 7.36
CA GLY A 195 -34.42 -39.50 7.41
C GLY A 195 -33.77 -38.31 6.73
N THR A 196 -32.72 -38.54 5.90
CA THR A 196 -32.15 -37.52 5.02
C THR A 196 -32.38 -37.88 3.54
N ASP A 197 -32.03 -36.93 2.65
CA ASP A 197 -32.14 -37.19 1.19
C ASP A 197 -31.18 -38.24 0.67
N LEU A 198 -30.11 -38.57 1.39
CA LEU A 198 -29.23 -39.70 1.05
C LEU A 198 -30.02 -41.04 1.07
N GLU A 199 -30.96 -41.18 1.99
CA GLU A 199 -31.85 -42.36 2.03
C GLU A 199 -32.75 -42.40 0.80
N LEU A 200 -33.24 -41.26 0.32
CA LEU A 200 -33.96 -41.22 -0.94
C LEU A 200 -33.11 -41.69 -2.13
N VAL A 201 -31.83 -41.33 -2.18
CA VAL A 201 -30.93 -41.70 -3.28
C VAL A 201 -30.57 -43.18 -3.25
N LEU A 202 -30.18 -43.69 -2.07
CA LEU A 202 -29.68 -45.07 -1.92
C LEU A 202 -30.77 -46.11 -1.72
N GLY A 203 -31.97 -45.68 -1.30
CA GLY A 203 -32.96 -46.56 -0.75
C GLY A 203 -32.58 -47.04 0.69
N GLU A 204 -33.45 -47.83 1.29
CA GLU A 204 -33.24 -48.42 2.63
C GLU A 204 -32.03 -49.36 2.59
N GLN A 205 -31.05 -49.07 3.44
CA GLN A 205 -29.85 -49.89 3.62
C GLN A 205 -29.79 -50.47 5.02
N ALA A 206 -29.20 -51.63 5.20
CA ALA A 206 -29.02 -52.25 6.51
C ALA A 206 -28.10 -51.39 7.44
N SER A 207 -27.15 -50.68 6.86
CA SER A 207 -26.25 -49.74 7.52
C SER A 207 -25.77 -48.68 6.54
N LEU A 208 -25.21 -47.58 7.03
CA LEU A 208 -24.56 -46.57 6.18
C LEU A 208 -23.44 -47.23 5.40
N PRO A 209 -23.43 -47.19 4.06
CA PRO A 209 -22.31 -47.69 3.29
C PRO A 209 -21.01 -46.98 3.71
N SER A 210 -19.96 -47.77 3.99
CA SER A 210 -18.71 -47.31 4.60
C SER A 210 -18.07 -46.13 3.85
N ARG A 211 -18.31 -45.99 2.54
CA ARG A 211 -17.81 -44.87 1.73
C ARG A 211 -18.40 -43.53 2.15
N TYR A 212 -19.58 -43.47 2.73
CA TYR A 212 -20.25 -42.25 3.20
C TYR A 212 -19.96 -41.94 4.66
N ASN A 213 -19.31 -42.82 5.41
CA ASN A 213 -18.98 -42.56 6.80
C ASN A 213 -17.81 -41.57 6.86
N VAL A 214 -18.02 -40.44 7.55
CA VAL A 214 -17.04 -39.34 7.65
C VAL A 214 -15.74 -39.72 8.39
N GLY A 215 -15.74 -40.78 9.16
CA GLY A 215 -14.71 -41.18 10.11
C GLY A 215 -13.30 -41.47 9.54
N SER A 216 -13.13 -41.63 8.24
CA SER A 216 -11.81 -41.76 7.64
C SER A 216 -11.75 -41.30 6.18
N LYS A 217 -10.79 -40.42 5.87
CA LYS A 217 -10.51 -39.96 4.49
C LYS A 217 -11.63 -39.22 3.76
N TRP A 218 -12.66 -38.70 4.45
CA TRP A 218 -13.72 -37.93 3.81
C TRP A 218 -13.16 -36.85 2.91
N GLY A 219 -12.31 -35.97 3.42
CA GLY A 219 -11.74 -34.82 2.73
C GLY A 219 -10.86 -35.16 1.51
N ASN A 220 -10.43 -36.42 1.34
CA ASN A 220 -9.79 -36.85 0.11
C ASN A 220 -10.79 -37.19 -1.00
N ARG A 221 -11.96 -37.70 -0.64
CA ARG A 221 -12.93 -38.32 -1.55
C ARG A 221 -14.10 -37.45 -1.86
N TYR A 222 -14.68 -36.86 -0.82
CA TYR A 222 -15.96 -36.16 -0.85
C TYR A 222 -15.81 -34.73 -0.39
N PRO A 223 -16.68 -33.82 -0.89
CA PRO A 223 -16.58 -32.41 -0.59
C PRO A 223 -17.03 -32.10 0.84
N ASN A 224 -16.63 -30.95 1.34
CA ASN A 224 -17.45 -30.19 2.27
C ASN A 224 -18.57 -29.54 1.44
N ASN A 225 -19.84 -29.82 1.76
CA ASN A 225 -20.95 -29.34 0.95
C ASN A 225 -21.30 -27.91 1.33
N ILE A 226 -20.46 -27.02 0.84
CA ILE A 226 -20.59 -25.55 0.91
C ILE A 226 -20.19 -24.93 -0.43
N ASP A 227 -20.24 -23.63 -0.52
CA ASP A 227 -19.88 -22.79 -1.68
C ASP A 227 -20.68 -23.17 -2.94
N PRO A 228 -22.04 -23.10 -2.89
CA PRO A 228 -22.84 -23.38 -4.06
C PRO A 228 -22.78 -22.27 -5.09
N ALA A 229 -22.82 -22.64 -6.38
CA ALA A 229 -23.24 -21.75 -7.45
C ALA A 229 -24.18 -22.47 -8.40
N ALA A 230 -25.34 -21.89 -8.68
CA ALA A 230 -26.36 -22.48 -9.52
C ALA A 230 -26.47 -21.73 -10.85
N PHE A 231 -26.70 -22.46 -11.95
CA PHE A 231 -26.88 -21.85 -13.25
C PHE A 231 -27.82 -22.68 -14.14
N PHE A 232 -28.44 -22.03 -15.10
CA PHE A 232 -29.13 -22.69 -16.18
C PHE A 232 -28.19 -22.83 -17.38
N ASP A 233 -28.17 -24.04 -17.97
CA ASP A 233 -27.49 -24.23 -19.25
C ASP A 233 -28.32 -23.71 -20.43
N GLU A 234 -27.74 -23.76 -21.63
CA GLU A 234 -28.39 -23.32 -22.86
C GLU A 234 -29.66 -24.09 -23.21
N GLN A 235 -29.88 -25.26 -22.63
CA GLN A 235 -31.08 -26.11 -22.79
C GLN A 235 -32.11 -25.83 -21.71
N GLY A 236 -31.85 -24.96 -20.75
CA GLY A 236 -32.73 -24.63 -19.64
C GLY A 236 -32.69 -25.63 -18.48
N LYS A 237 -31.67 -26.52 -18.44
CA LYS A 237 -31.43 -27.38 -17.29
C LYS A 237 -30.75 -26.62 -16.18
N LEU A 238 -31.19 -26.88 -14.96
CA LEU A 238 -30.65 -26.27 -13.75
C LEU A 238 -29.55 -27.14 -13.16
N TRP A 239 -28.39 -26.54 -12.91
CA TRP A 239 -27.21 -27.18 -12.36
C TRP A 239 -26.79 -26.51 -11.06
N LEU A 240 -26.17 -27.28 -10.15
CA LEU A 240 -25.48 -26.80 -8.97
C LEU A 240 -24.02 -27.28 -9.03
N VAL A 241 -23.07 -26.36 -9.00
CA VAL A 241 -21.66 -26.63 -8.70
C VAL A 241 -21.37 -26.27 -7.26
N TYR A 242 -20.56 -27.07 -6.54
CA TYR A 242 -20.31 -26.88 -5.13
C TYR A 242 -19.07 -27.62 -4.64
N GLY A 243 -18.61 -27.29 -3.43
CA GLY A 243 -17.49 -27.92 -2.75
C GLY A 243 -16.41 -26.93 -2.38
N SER A 244 -15.74 -27.18 -1.28
CA SER A 244 -14.69 -26.33 -0.73
C SER A 244 -13.58 -27.22 -0.17
N TRP A 245 -12.36 -27.04 -0.69
CA TRP A 245 -11.11 -27.72 -0.31
C TRP A 245 -11.15 -29.23 -0.33
N SER A 246 -12.05 -29.83 0.41
CA SER A 246 -12.14 -31.28 0.63
C SER A 246 -12.74 -32.00 -0.58
N GLY A 247 -12.10 -33.07 -1.03
CA GLY A 247 -12.65 -34.05 -1.93
C GLY A 247 -12.96 -33.59 -3.37
N GLY A 248 -12.74 -32.35 -3.72
CA GLY A 248 -12.98 -31.79 -5.05
C GLY A 248 -14.22 -30.92 -5.16
N ILE A 249 -14.40 -30.37 -6.33
CA ILE A 249 -15.57 -29.60 -6.75
C ILE A 249 -16.50 -30.52 -7.52
N TRP A 250 -17.73 -30.53 -7.11
CA TRP A 250 -18.76 -31.47 -7.59
C TRP A 250 -19.94 -30.76 -8.25
N MET A 251 -20.73 -31.47 -9.00
CA MET A 251 -21.88 -30.94 -9.73
C MET A 251 -23.06 -31.90 -9.70
N LEU A 252 -24.25 -31.34 -9.52
CA LEU A 252 -25.56 -32.02 -9.57
C LEU A 252 -26.51 -31.34 -10.55
N GLU A 253 -27.38 -32.10 -11.19
CA GLU A 253 -28.60 -31.59 -11.82
C GLU A 253 -29.65 -31.30 -10.74
N LEU A 254 -30.37 -30.18 -10.89
CA LEU A 254 -31.49 -29.80 -10.05
C LEU A 254 -32.79 -29.85 -10.86
N ASP A 255 -33.90 -30.12 -10.18
CA ASP A 255 -35.23 -30.05 -10.77
C ASP A 255 -35.65 -28.57 -10.88
N GLU A 256 -35.90 -28.08 -12.08
CA GLU A 256 -36.23 -26.68 -12.37
C GLU A 256 -37.56 -26.28 -11.71
N THR A 257 -38.47 -27.25 -11.41
CA THR A 257 -39.78 -26.98 -10.82
C THR A 257 -39.74 -26.81 -9.31
N THR A 258 -38.72 -27.38 -8.64
CA THR A 258 -38.59 -27.34 -7.18
C THR A 258 -37.33 -26.55 -6.74
N GLY A 259 -36.34 -26.44 -7.60
CA GLY A 259 -35.03 -25.91 -7.28
C GLY A 259 -34.14 -26.81 -6.40
N LEU A 260 -34.68 -27.99 -6.01
CA LEU A 260 -33.96 -29.00 -5.24
C LEU A 260 -33.23 -29.96 -6.17
N ARG A 261 -32.44 -30.89 -5.63
CA ARG A 261 -31.82 -31.96 -6.39
C ARG A 261 -32.89 -32.69 -7.28
N ASP A 262 -32.53 -33.01 -8.52
CA ASP A 262 -33.30 -33.89 -9.37
C ASP A 262 -33.04 -35.35 -8.97
N TYR A 263 -34.00 -36.00 -8.32
CA TYR A 263 -33.92 -37.41 -7.89
C TYR A 263 -34.27 -38.39 -8.99
N ASP A 264 -34.71 -37.94 -10.20
CA ASP A 264 -34.89 -38.77 -11.37
C ASP A 264 -33.56 -38.94 -12.13
N VAL A 265 -32.53 -38.11 -11.83
CA VAL A 265 -31.17 -38.23 -12.39
C VAL A 265 -30.37 -39.23 -11.58
N GLU A 266 -29.99 -40.34 -12.20
CA GLU A 266 -29.15 -41.38 -11.60
C GLU A 266 -27.68 -41.20 -11.95
N TYR A 267 -26.83 -41.01 -10.95
CA TYR A 267 -25.35 -41.03 -11.09
C TYR A 267 -24.79 -42.38 -10.73
N LYS A 268 -24.06 -43.00 -11.67
CA LYS A 268 -23.37 -44.27 -11.42
C LYS A 268 -22.00 -44.05 -10.81
N LEU A 269 -21.66 -44.87 -9.81
CA LEU A 269 -20.35 -44.80 -9.18
C LEU A 269 -19.24 -45.04 -10.20
N VAL A 270 -18.29 -44.09 -10.33
CA VAL A 270 -17.11 -44.20 -11.20
C VAL A 270 -15.86 -43.94 -10.36
N GLY A 271 -14.91 -44.87 -10.45
CA GLY A 271 -13.66 -44.85 -9.69
C GLY A 271 -13.75 -45.57 -8.35
N THR A 272 -12.62 -45.62 -7.64
CA THR A 272 -12.50 -46.30 -6.34
C THR A 272 -11.62 -45.46 -5.41
N GLY A 273 -11.87 -45.54 -4.12
CA GLY A 273 -11.08 -44.83 -3.10
C GLY A 273 -11.02 -43.32 -3.35
N ASP A 274 -9.84 -42.73 -3.32
CA ASP A 274 -9.63 -41.29 -3.51
C ASP A 274 -9.78 -40.86 -5.00
N GLY A 275 -9.81 -41.83 -5.94
CA GLY A 275 -10.02 -41.63 -7.38
C GLY A 275 -11.49 -41.62 -7.80
N ILE A 276 -12.47 -41.56 -6.90
CA ILE A 276 -13.89 -41.43 -7.25
C ILE A 276 -14.12 -40.11 -7.99
N THR A 277 -14.71 -40.22 -9.19
CA THR A 277 -15.05 -39.05 -10.05
C THR A 277 -16.55 -38.87 -10.26
N THR A 278 -17.37 -39.90 -9.95
CA THR A 278 -18.84 -39.82 -9.93
C THR A 278 -19.36 -40.64 -8.77
N ASP A 279 -20.30 -40.11 -8.05
CA ASP A 279 -20.92 -40.78 -6.90
C ASP A 279 -22.46 -40.64 -7.00
N PRO A 280 -23.22 -41.69 -6.66
CA PRO A 280 -24.69 -41.65 -6.72
C PRO A 280 -25.32 -40.49 -5.95
N TYR A 281 -24.69 -40.05 -4.86
CA TYR A 281 -25.20 -38.95 -4.05
C TYR A 281 -24.55 -37.60 -4.39
N PHE A 282 -23.25 -37.54 -4.48
CA PHE A 282 -22.54 -36.25 -4.72
C PHE A 282 -22.54 -35.82 -6.18
N GLY A 283 -22.96 -36.66 -7.14
CA GLY A 283 -22.97 -36.34 -8.56
C GLY A 283 -21.61 -36.52 -9.23
N LYS A 284 -21.21 -35.58 -10.08
CA LYS A 284 -19.99 -35.64 -10.90
C LYS A 284 -18.94 -34.67 -10.38
N LYS A 285 -17.72 -35.14 -10.14
CA LYS A 285 -16.56 -34.29 -9.83
C LYS A 285 -16.09 -33.57 -11.11
N ILE A 286 -15.99 -32.25 -11.07
CA ILE A 286 -15.61 -31.43 -12.24
C ILE A 286 -14.28 -30.73 -12.08
N ALA A 287 -13.78 -30.58 -10.83
CA ALA A 287 -12.46 -30.03 -10.56
C ALA A 287 -11.88 -30.54 -9.23
N GLY A 288 -10.59 -30.33 -9.04
CA GLY A 288 -9.91 -30.66 -7.80
C GLY A 288 -9.90 -32.14 -7.49
N GLY A 289 -9.81 -32.44 -6.22
CA GLY A 289 -9.75 -33.77 -5.62
C GLY A 289 -8.74 -33.77 -4.47
N TYR A 290 -8.83 -34.77 -3.62
CA TYR A 290 -8.00 -34.87 -2.44
C TYR A 290 -8.29 -33.67 -1.49
N TYR A 291 -7.32 -33.17 -0.76
CA TYR A 291 -7.50 -32.05 0.18
C TYR A 291 -7.24 -30.67 -0.41
N VAL A 292 -6.86 -30.55 -1.66
CA VAL A 292 -6.28 -29.33 -2.22
C VAL A 292 -7.06 -28.77 -3.40
N SER A 293 -8.37 -28.92 -3.37
CA SER A 293 -9.26 -28.62 -4.49
C SER A 293 -9.48 -27.13 -4.77
N GLY A 294 -9.17 -26.26 -3.82
CA GLY A 294 -9.66 -24.88 -3.84
C GLY A 294 -11.11 -24.77 -3.39
N GLU A 295 -11.71 -23.58 -3.54
CA GLU A 295 -13.06 -23.28 -3.09
C GLU A 295 -13.75 -22.26 -3.99
N GLY A 296 -14.99 -21.87 -3.65
CA GLY A 296 -15.73 -20.82 -4.36
C GLY A 296 -15.95 -21.13 -5.84
N PRO A 297 -16.42 -22.33 -6.24
CA PRO A 297 -16.63 -22.62 -7.64
C PRO A 297 -17.77 -21.76 -8.20
N TYR A 298 -17.58 -21.22 -9.38
CA TYR A 298 -18.59 -20.47 -10.11
C TYR A 298 -18.54 -20.84 -11.59
N ILE A 299 -19.71 -20.99 -12.22
CA ILE A 299 -19.78 -21.28 -13.66
C ILE A 299 -20.64 -20.24 -14.36
N GLU A 300 -20.13 -19.68 -15.44
CA GLU A 300 -20.85 -18.78 -16.33
C GLU A 300 -20.63 -19.19 -17.79
N TYR A 301 -21.71 -19.08 -18.59
CA TYR A 301 -21.64 -19.33 -20.04
C TYR A 301 -21.35 -18.03 -20.79
N ILE A 302 -20.20 -17.96 -21.44
CA ILE A 302 -19.74 -16.77 -22.13
C ILE A 302 -19.19 -17.15 -23.50
N GLY A 303 -19.74 -16.58 -24.58
CA GLY A 303 -19.22 -16.71 -25.92
C GLY A 303 -18.96 -18.15 -26.40
N GLY A 304 -19.86 -19.07 -26.03
CA GLY A 304 -19.84 -20.46 -26.47
C GLY A 304 -19.01 -21.43 -25.63
N TYR A 305 -18.67 -21.03 -24.39
CA TYR A 305 -18.01 -21.89 -23.39
C TYR A 305 -18.60 -21.68 -22.00
N TYR A 306 -18.65 -22.74 -21.24
CA TYR A 306 -18.83 -22.71 -19.78
C TYR A 306 -17.47 -22.48 -19.13
N TYR A 307 -17.29 -21.40 -18.40
CA TYR A 307 -16.08 -21.10 -17.65
C TYR A 307 -16.29 -21.43 -16.18
N LEU A 308 -15.43 -22.30 -15.68
CA LEU A 308 -15.37 -22.64 -14.25
C LEU A 308 -14.29 -21.81 -13.60
N PHE A 309 -14.66 -21.01 -12.61
CA PHE A 309 -13.78 -20.26 -11.72
C PHE A 309 -13.63 -21.03 -10.42
N VAL A 310 -12.44 -21.11 -9.88
CA VAL A 310 -12.14 -21.74 -8.58
C VAL A 310 -11.06 -20.90 -7.90
N SER A 311 -11.18 -20.65 -6.60
CA SER A 311 -10.21 -19.90 -5.82
C SER A 311 -9.26 -20.83 -5.07
N TYR A 312 -7.96 -20.53 -5.14
CA TYR A 312 -6.87 -21.25 -4.48
C TYR A 312 -6.13 -20.32 -3.54
N GLY A 313 -5.38 -20.87 -2.58
CA GLY A 313 -4.69 -20.10 -1.56
C GLY A 313 -5.58 -19.82 -0.35
N PHE A 314 -5.09 -19.02 0.59
CA PHE A 314 -5.88 -18.55 1.73
C PHE A 314 -6.36 -17.13 1.48
N PHE A 315 -7.55 -16.82 1.94
CA PHE A 315 -8.23 -15.54 1.70
C PHE A 315 -7.72 -14.37 2.57
N ASP A 316 -6.85 -14.60 3.53
CA ASP A 316 -6.24 -13.53 4.31
C ASP A 316 -5.24 -12.71 3.49
N SER A 317 -4.82 -11.55 3.99
CA SER A 317 -3.96 -10.60 3.25
C SER A 317 -2.57 -11.13 2.93
N VAL A 318 -2.15 -12.22 3.53
CA VAL A 318 -0.85 -12.87 3.28
C VAL A 318 -0.99 -14.25 2.62
N GLY A 319 -2.22 -14.72 2.42
CA GLY A 319 -2.51 -16.10 2.02
C GLY A 319 -2.40 -16.41 0.53
N GLY A 320 -2.26 -15.40 -0.31
CA GLY A 320 -2.09 -15.58 -1.76
C GLY A 320 -3.33 -16.13 -2.46
N TYR A 321 -4.52 -15.72 -2.02
CA TYR A 321 -5.79 -16.11 -2.64
C TYR A 321 -5.86 -15.64 -4.09
N VAL A 322 -6.18 -16.56 -5.01
CA VAL A 322 -6.21 -16.26 -6.45
C VAL A 322 -7.29 -17.06 -7.17
N MET A 323 -7.92 -16.43 -8.15
CA MET A 323 -8.88 -17.07 -9.06
C MET A 323 -8.17 -17.80 -10.18
N ARG A 324 -8.59 -19.03 -10.45
CA ARG A 324 -8.16 -19.82 -11.61
C ARG A 324 -9.35 -20.23 -12.46
N VAL A 325 -9.18 -20.17 -13.77
CA VAL A 325 -10.22 -20.38 -14.76
C VAL A 325 -9.93 -21.60 -15.61
N PHE A 326 -10.95 -22.43 -15.76
CA PHE A 326 -11.01 -23.55 -16.68
C PHE A 326 -12.22 -23.36 -17.59
N ARG A 327 -12.29 -24.08 -18.70
CA ARG A 327 -13.47 -24.02 -19.58
C ARG A 327 -13.85 -25.37 -20.16
N SER A 328 -15.12 -25.48 -20.57
CA SER A 328 -15.68 -26.63 -21.25
C SER A 328 -16.70 -26.20 -22.31
N LYS A 329 -16.99 -27.08 -23.27
CA LYS A 329 -18.14 -26.93 -24.19
C LYS A 329 -19.45 -27.44 -23.60
N ASN A 330 -19.36 -28.24 -22.54
CA ASN A 330 -20.53 -28.83 -21.89
C ASN A 330 -20.65 -28.32 -20.44
N PRO A 331 -21.86 -28.14 -19.91
CA PRO A 331 -22.05 -27.63 -18.55
C PRO A 331 -21.37 -28.50 -17.49
N ASN A 332 -21.39 -29.83 -17.68
CA ASN A 332 -20.81 -30.78 -16.73
C ASN A 332 -19.40 -31.26 -17.10
N GLY A 333 -18.67 -30.48 -17.88
CA GLY A 333 -17.26 -30.75 -18.27
C GLY A 333 -17.07 -31.77 -19.43
N PRO A 334 -15.85 -32.21 -19.68
CA PRO A 334 -14.64 -31.97 -18.88
C PRO A 334 -14.15 -30.50 -18.96
N TYR A 335 -13.75 -29.97 -17.83
CA TYR A 335 -13.13 -28.64 -17.76
C TYR A 335 -11.61 -28.75 -17.91
N VAL A 336 -11.03 -27.90 -18.74
CA VAL A 336 -9.59 -27.87 -19.01
C VAL A 336 -9.05 -26.44 -18.96
N ASP A 337 -7.75 -26.31 -18.69
CA ASP A 337 -7.04 -25.03 -18.76
C ASP A 337 -6.52 -24.74 -20.19
N ALA A 338 -5.81 -23.61 -20.35
CA ALA A 338 -5.29 -23.17 -21.64
C ALA A 338 -4.18 -24.09 -22.21
N ALA A 339 -3.56 -24.90 -21.37
CA ALA A 339 -2.60 -25.93 -21.78
C ALA A 339 -3.26 -27.32 -22.03
N GLY A 340 -4.58 -27.42 -21.87
CA GLY A 340 -5.33 -28.66 -22.00
C GLY A 340 -5.29 -29.58 -20.78
N LYS A 341 -4.79 -29.12 -19.62
CA LYS A 341 -4.78 -29.90 -18.39
C LYS A 341 -6.17 -29.96 -17.79
N SER A 342 -6.59 -31.17 -17.36
CA SER A 342 -7.87 -31.37 -16.67
C SER A 342 -7.94 -30.58 -15.35
N ALA A 343 -9.11 -30.00 -15.08
CA ALA A 343 -9.40 -29.42 -13.77
C ALA A 343 -9.49 -30.47 -12.66
N VAL A 344 -9.91 -31.71 -12.99
CA VAL A 344 -9.97 -32.84 -12.03
C VAL A 344 -8.57 -33.38 -11.78
N PHE A 345 -8.21 -33.53 -10.51
CA PHE A 345 -6.93 -34.16 -10.11
C PHE A 345 -7.04 -35.69 -10.19
N ASP A 346 -6.02 -36.30 -10.77
CA ASP A 346 -5.84 -37.77 -10.82
C ASP A 346 -4.98 -38.29 -9.67
N LYS A 347 -4.31 -37.40 -8.96
CA LYS A 347 -3.47 -37.64 -7.80
C LYS A 347 -3.40 -36.40 -6.93
N TYR A 348 -2.85 -36.52 -5.74
CA TYR A 348 -2.57 -35.37 -4.88
C TYR A 348 -1.73 -34.33 -5.62
N ALA A 349 -2.21 -33.10 -5.68
CA ALA A 349 -1.51 -31.98 -6.26
C ALA A 349 -1.59 -30.77 -5.32
N MET A 350 -0.43 -30.19 -4.99
CA MET A 350 -0.37 -29.00 -4.16
C MET A 350 -0.92 -27.80 -4.95
N ASN A 351 -1.75 -26.98 -4.35
CA ASN A 351 -2.33 -25.78 -4.97
C ASN A 351 -1.82 -24.46 -4.38
N TYR A 352 -0.80 -24.53 -3.54
CA TYR A 352 -0.12 -23.37 -2.95
C TYR A 352 1.38 -23.64 -2.72
N GLY A 353 2.14 -22.54 -2.54
CA GLY A 353 3.60 -22.59 -2.36
C GLY A 353 4.37 -22.72 -3.68
N LYS A 354 5.70 -22.77 -3.58
CA LYS A 354 6.62 -22.82 -4.76
C LYS A 354 6.45 -24.07 -5.63
N SER A 355 5.91 -25.15 -5.07
CA SER A 355 5.64 -26.39 -5.78
C SER A 355 4.17 -26.54 -6.18
N ALA A 356 3.40 -25.47 -6.14
CA ALA A 356 1.99 -25.50 -6.49
C ALA A 356 1.76 -25.97 -7.92
N ASP A 357 0.71 -26.74 -8.12
CA ASP A 357 0.25 -27.13 -9.46
C ASP A 357 -0.20 -25.88 -10.22
N THR A 358 0.33 -25.72 -11.44
CA THR A 358 0.10 -24.53 -12.28
C THR A 358 -1.08 -24.66 -13.22
N ARG A 359 -1.98 -25.65 -13.05
CA ARG A 359 -3.18 -25.79 -13.88
C ARG A 359 -4.18 -24.66 -13.62
N GLY A 360 -4.96 -24.34 -14.63
CA GLY A 360 -5.90 -23.24 -14.65
C GLY A 360 -5.25 -21.92 -15.12
N VAL A 361 -6.05 -21.00 -15.65
CA VAL A 361 -5.61 -19.66 -16.01
C VAL A 361 -5.75 -18.76 -14.79
N LYS A 362 -4.65 -18.19 -14.32
CA LYS A 362 -4.66 -17.23 -13.22
C LYS A 362 -5.08 -15.85 -13.75
N LEU A 363 -6.27 -15.37 -13.39
CA LEU A 363 -6.77 -14.09 -13.89
C LEU A 363 -5.97 -12.90 -13.39
N MET A 364 -5.64 -12.89 -12.11
CA MET A 364 -4.88 -11.84 -11.43
C MET A 364 -4.21 -12.40 -10.17
N GLY A 365 -3.41 -11.62 -9.52
CA GLY A 365 -2.82 -11.94 -8.21
C GLY A 365 -2.43 -10.66 -7.52
N ALA A 366 -1.93 -10.73 -6.30
CA ALA A 366 -1.52 -9.60 -5.50
C ALA A 366 -0.53 -8.69 -6.24
N TYR A 367 -0.74 -7.39 -6.16
CA TYR A 367 0.14 -6.40 -6.78
C TYR A 367 0.33 -5.17 -5.92
N ASP A 368 1.48 -4.49 -6.10
CA ASP A 368 1.88 -3.30 -5.39
C ASP A 368 2.02 -2.13 -6.37
N LYS A 369 1.71 -0.91 -5.90
CA LYS A 369 1.95 0.35 -6.63
C LYS A 369 1.46 0.36 -8.08
N TRP A 370 0.33 -0.26 -8.32
CA TRP A 370 -0.28 -0.29 -9.65
C TRP A 370 -1.00 1.02 -9.96
N GLY A 371 -0.93 1.41 -11.24
CA GLY A 371 -1.55 2.62 -11.73
C GLY A 371 -0.70 3.86 -11.44
N PHE A 372 -1.33 5.00 -11.38
CA PHE A 372 -0.69 6.28 -11.32
C PHE A 372 -0.02 6.59 -9.98
N MET A 373 0.83 7.62 -9.94
CA MET A 373 1.74 7.97 -8.84
C MET A 373 1.09 8.16 -7.46
N SER A 374 -0.19 8.48 -7.40
CA SER A 374 -0.89 8.56 -6.10
C SER A 374 -0.86 7.24 -5.31
N GLN A 375 -0.73 6.11 -5.99
CA GLN A 375 -0.62 4.79 -5.35
C GLN A 375 0.78 4.51 -4.80
N ALA A 376 1.79 5.20 -5.27
CA ALA A 376 3.16 5.04 -4.75
C ALA A 376 3.27 5.33 -3.23
N LYS A 377 2.37 6.14 -2.67
CA LYS A 377 2.31 6.42 -1.23
C LYS A 377 1.39 5.46 -0.46
N ALA A 378 0.45 4.83 -1.12
CA ALA A 378 -0.48 3.91 -0.49
C ALA A 378 0.15 2.52 -0.21
N GLY A 379 1.25 2.19 -0.87
CA GLY A 379 2.07 1.00 -0.60
C GLY A 379 1.45 -0.33 -0.99
N GLN A 380 0.15 -0.40 -1.17
CA GLN A 380 -0.58 -1.62 -1.51
C GLN A 380 -1.50 -1.40 -2.70
N GLY A 381 -1.47 -2.35 -3.63
CA GLY A 381 -2.54 -2.63 -4.57
C GLY A 381 -3.53 -3.61 -3.94
N GLU A 382 -4.13 -4.46 -4.73
CA GLU A 382 -5.04 -5.48 -4.24
C GLU A 382 -4.30 -6.75 -3.80
N LEU A 383 -4.82 -7.38 -2.76
CA LEU A 383 -4.31 -8.60 -2.17
C LEU A 383 -5.42 -9.65 -2.10
N SER A 384 -5.06 -10.92 -2.26
CA SER A 384 -5.97 -12.05 -2.00
C SER A 384 -7.33 -11.90 -2.69
N GLN A 385 -7.30 -11.76 -4.02
CA GLN A 385 -8.50 -11.67 -4.84
C GLN A 385 -9.10 -13.04 -5.09
N GLY A 386 -10.37 -13.24 -4.71
CA GLY A 386 -10.99 -14.53 -4.91
C GLY A 386 -12.46 -14.61 -4.53
N HIS A 387 -12.96 -15.84 -4.50
CA HIS A 387 -14.33 -16.22 -4.26
C HIS A 387 -15.30 -15.35 -5.05
N ASN A 388 -15.13 -15.41 -6.35
CA ASN A 388 -15.79 -14.54 -7.30
C ASN A 388 -17.13 -15.12 -7.80
N SER A 389 -17.96 -14.23 -8.25
CA SER A 389 -19.04 -14.50 -9.21
C SER A 389 -18.79 -13.76 -10.52
N VAL A 390 -19.48 -14.19 -11.56
CA VAL A 390 -19.40 -13.57 -12.89
C VAL A 390 -20.81 -13.42 -13.45
N ILE A 391 -21.06 -12.36 -14.17
CA ILE A 391 -22.33 -12.16 -14.85
C ILE A 391 -22.13 -11.70 -16.29
N ALA A 392 -22.66 -12.46 -17.26
CA ALA A 392 -22.89 -11.98 -18.60
C ALA A 392 -24.12 -11.07 -18.60
N ALA A 393 -23.89 -9.78 -18.54
CA ALA A 393 -24.94 -8.80 -18.31
C ALA A 393 -25.78 -8.52 -19.57
N PRO A 394 -27.05 -8.04 -19.41
CA PRO A 394 -27.93 -7.74 -20.55
C PRO A 394 -27.40 -6.68 -21.49
N ASP A 395 -26.42 -5.89 -21.07
CA ASP A 395 -25.77 -4.86 -21.89
C ASP A 395 -24.66 -5.40 -22.81
N GLY A 396 -24.46 -6.72 -22.87
CA GLY A 396 -23.46 -7.41 -23.68
C GLY A 396 -22.05 -7.40 -23.10
N ARG A 397 -21.87 -6.96 -21.86
CA ARG A 397 -20.60 -6.98 -21.12
C ARG A 397 -20.57 -8.09 -20.10
N THR A 398 -19.39 -8.53 -19.76
CA THR A 398 -19.19 -9.54 -18.73
C THR A 398 -18.45 -8.91 -17.55
N TYR A 399 -18.98 -9.08 -16.35
CA TYR A 399 -18.40 -8.53 -15.13
C TYR A 399 -17.96 -9.62 -14.17
N LEU A 400 -16.75 -9.47 -13.67
CA LEU A 400 -16.17 -10.25 -12.57
C LEU A 400 -16.39 -9.47 -11.29
N VAL A 401 -17.04 -10.07 -10.31
CA VAL A 401 -17.29 -9.51 -8.99
C VAL A 401 -16.61 -10.40 -7.97
N TYR A 402 -15.72 -9.85 -7.15
CA TYR A 402 -14.92 -10.62 -6.20
C TYR A 402 -14.61 -9.79 -4.96
N HIS A 403 -14.12 -10.41 -3.90
CA HIS A 403 -13.57 -9.66 -2.79
C HIS A 403 -12.05 -9.64 -2.81
N THR A 404 -11.47 -8.56 -2.27
CA THR A 404 -10.04 -8.36 -2.05
C THR A 404 -9.77 -7.97 -0.60
N ARG A 405 -8.54 -8.17 -0.12
CA ARG A 405 -8.13 -7.91 1.26
C ARG A 405 -7.22 -6.70 1.37
N PHE A 406 -7.23 -6.08 2.55
CA PHE A 406 -6.33 -4.98 2.91
C PHE A 406 -5.81 -5.16 4.32
N ASN A 407 -4.55 -4.77 4.54
CA ASN A 407 -3.98 -4.59 5.86
C ASN A 407 -4.35 -3.20 6.37
N VAL A 408 -5.29 -3.11 7.30
CA VAL A 408 -5.75 -1.83 7.87
C VAL A 408 -5.12 -1.50 9.22
N GLY A 409 -4.40 -2.42 9.83
CA GLY A 409 -3.69 -2.18 11.09
C GLY A 409 -3.24 -3.46 11.80
N LYS A 410 -2.59 -3.28 12.95
CA LYS A 410 -2.21 -4.37 13.87
C LYS A 410 -3.05 -4.29 15.13
N LEU A 411 -3.58 -5.43 15.56
CA LEU A 411 -4.18 -5.60 16.86
C LEU A 411 -3.09 -5.66 17.94
N SER A 412 -3.48 -5.43 19.21
CA SER A 412 -2.55 -5.46 20.35
C SER A 412 -1.88 -6.82 20.58
N ASN A 413 -2.49 -7.91 20.13
CA ASN A 413 -1.93 -9.26 20.16
C ASN A 413 -0.93 -9.54 19.02
N GLY A 414 -0.71 -8.58 18.12
CA GLY A 414 0.18 -8.70 16.97
C GLY A 414 -0.48 -9.16 15.69
N ASP A 415 -1.73 -9.59 15.72
CA ASP A 415 -2.51 -9.95 14.54
C ASP A 415 -2.86 -8.72 13.72
N TYR A 416 -3.05 -8.91 12.42
CA TYR A 416 -3.52 -7.85 11.54
C TYR A 416 -5.04 -7.77 11.62
N PHE A 417 -5.55 -6.55 11.74
CA PHE A 417 -6.95 -6.28 11.46
C PHE A 417 -7.11 -6.13 9.95
N GLU A 418 -7.78 -7.09 9.33
CA GLU A 418 -8.00 -7.11 7.89
C GLU A 418 -9.36 -6.52 7.53
N GLY A 419 -9.33 -5.58 6.58
CA GLY A 419 -10.52 -5.18 5.85
C GLY A 419 -10.68 -6.00 4.58
N HIS A 420 -11.91 -6.11 4.08
CA HIS A 420 -12.19 -6.64 2.74
C HIS A 420 -13.26 -5.80 2.07
N GLU A 421 -13.18 -5.73 0.75
CA GLU A 421 -14.13 -4.98 -0.07
C GLU A 421 -14.39 -5.72 -1.38
N VAL A 422 -15.58 -5.48 -1.94
CA VAL A 422 -15.93 -5.96 -3.27
C VAL A 422 -15.27 -5.08 -4.33
N ARG A 423 -14.74 -5.73 -5.38
CA ARG A 423 -14.24 -5.11 -6.60
C ARG A 423 -14.96 -5.66 -7.81
N VAL A 424 -15.04 -4.85 -8.86
CA VAL A 424 -15.64 -5.23 -10.13
C VAL A 424 -14.66 -4.94 -11.26
N HIS A 425 -14.32 -5.97 -12.04
CA HIS A 425 -13.57 -5.80 -13.28
C HIS A 425 -14.40 -6.30 -14.46
N GLN A 426 -14.27 -5.65 -15.61
CA GLN A 426 -14.84 -6.20 -16.84
C GLN A 426 -13.95 -7.33 -17.34
N LEU A 427 -14.56 -8.43 -17.80
CA LEU A 427 -13.89 -9.51 -18.49
C LEU A 427 -14.04 -9.33 -20.00
N PHE A 428 -12.99 -9.72 -20.72
CA PHE A 428 -12.99 -9.79 -22.18
C PHE A 428 -12.53 -11.15 -22.67
N GLN A 429 -13.09 -11.62 -23.78
CA GLN A 429 -12.59 -12.80 -24.47
C GLN A 429 -11.41 -12.43 -25.38
N THR A 430 -10.30 -13.13 -25.22
CA THR A 430 -9.21 -13.11 -26.20
C THR A 430 -9.65 -13.79 -27.51
N LYS A 431 -8.89 -13.60 -28.59
CA LYS A 431 -9.14 -14.27 -29.87
C LYS A 431 -9.32 -15.79 -29.76
N ASN A 432 -8.64 -16.42 -28.80
CA ASN A 432 -8.71 -17.86 -28.59
C ASN A 432 -9.84 -18.26 -27.62
N GLY A 433 -10.71 -17.30 -27.26
CA GLY A 433 -11.85 -17.52 -26.38
C GLY A 433 -11.46 -17.76 -24.92
N TRP A 434 -10.30 -17.32 -24.44
CA TRP A 434 -9.97 -17.28 -23.01
C TRP A 434 -10.31 -15.93 -22.43
N LEU A 435 -10.62 -15.90 -21.15
CA LEU A 435 -10.96 -14.67 -20.46
C LEU A 435 -9.72 -13.96 -19.91
N VAL A 436 -9.73 -12.65 -19.99
CA VAL A 436 -8.79 -11.74 -19.34
C VAL A 436 -9.57 -10.63 -18.63
N ALA A 437 -9.14 -10.23 -17.44
CA ALA A 437 -9.76 -9.13 -16.70
C ALA A 437 -9.12 -7.80 -17.10
N ALA A 438 -9.93 -6.75 -17.25
CA ALA A 438 -9.43 -5.40 -17.48
C ALA A 438 -8.49 -4.95 -16.34
N PRO A 439 -7.41 -4.20 -16.62
CA PRO A 439 -6.42 -3.84 -15.61
C PRO A 439 -6.92 -3.00 -14.43
N PHE A 440 -7.91 -2.14 -14.66
CA PHE A 440 -8.51 -1.27 -13.64
C PHE A 440 -9.93 -1.71 -13.32
N GLU A 441 -10.42 -1.37 -12.16
CA GLU A 441 -11.83 -1.57 -11.82
C GLU A 441 -12.75 -0.92 -12.84
N TYR A 442 -13.91 -1.52 -13.07
CA TYR A 442 -14.93 -0.97 -13.94
C TYR A 442 -15.34 0.45 -13.52
N ASN A 443 -15.27 1.39 -14.43
CA ASN A 443 -15.56 2.82 -14.25
C ASN A 443 -16.69 3.33 -15.18
N GLY A 444 -17.56 2.43 -15.63
CA GLY A 444 -18.65 2.79 -16.54
C GLY A 444 -18.25 2.72 -18.02
N GLU A 445 -17.20 1.99 -18.37
CA GLU A 445 -16.80 1.71 -19.74
C GLU A 445 -17.96 1.03 -20.50
N THR A 446 -18.12 1.40 -21.78
CA THR A 446 -19.18 0.86 -22.62
C THR A 446 -18.71 -0.18 -23.63
N LEU A 447 -17.41 -0.51 -23.60
CA LEU A 447 -16.77 -1.42 -24.54
C LEU A 447 -17.29 -2.86 -24.34
N THR A 448 -17.61 -3.53 -25.43
CA THR A 448 -18.09 -4.92 -25.42
C THR A 448 -17.09 -5.87 -26.08
N ASP A 449 -17.28 -7.17 -25.93
CA ASP A 449 -16.51 -8.18 -26.68
C ASP A 449 -16.71 -8.05 -28.21
N GLU A 450 -17.88 -7.61 -28.64
CA GLU A 450 -18.14 -7.37 -30.06
C GLU A 450 -17.34 -6.18 -30.59
N ASP A 451 -17.17 -5.13 -29.82
CA ASP A 451 -16.29 -4.02 -30.16
C ASP A 451 -14.84 -4.49 -30.31
N ILE A 452 -14.35 -5.35 -29.41
CA ILE A 452 -12.99 -5.93 -29.49
C ILE A 452 -12.80 -6.73 -30.80
N LYS A 453 -13.83 -7.48 -31.21
CA LYS A 453 -13.78 -8.36 -32.40
C LYS A 453 -13.88 -7.60 -33.72
N SER A 454 -14.57 -6.46 -33.72
CA SER A 454 -15.02 -5.79 -34.97
C SER A 454 -14.45 -4.38 -35.15
N ARG A 455 -13.67 -3.87 -34.19
CA ARG A 455 -13.17 -2.49 -34.23
C ARG A 455 -11.69 -2.41 -33.87
N GLU A 456 -10.97 -1.62 -34.62
CA GLU A 456 -9.62 -1.16 -34.27
C GLU A 456 -9.75 0.11 -33.41
N LEU A 457 -9.62 -0.05 -32.10
CA LEU A 457 -9.82 1.05 -31.11
C LEU A 457 -8.69 2.07 -31.16
N PHE A 458 -7.50 1.67 -31.55
CA PHE A 458 -6.31 2.51 -31.53
C PHE A 458 -5.45 2.28 -32.75
N THR A 459 -4.91 3.37 -33.29
CA THR A 459 -3.83 3.24 -34.30
C THR A 459 -2.54 2.75 -33.64
N ARG A 460 -1.62 2.29 -34.45
CA ARG A 460 -0.30 1.81 -33.98
C ARG A 460 0.47 2.89 -33.22
N GLU A 461 0.38 4.13 -33.65
CA GLU A 461 1.03 5.29 -33.02
C GLU A 461 0.37 5.63 -31.67
N GLN A 462 -0.94 5.45 -31.56
CA GLN A 462 -1.64 5.63 -30.28
C GLN A 462 -1.25 4.54 -29.25
N ILE A 463 -1.00 3.31 -29.71
CA ILE A 463 -0.53 2.22 -28.85
C ILE A 463 0.95 2.43 -28.46
N ALA A 464 1.78 2.85 -29.40
CA ALA A 464 3.22 3.03 -29.14
C ALA A 464 3.46 4.00 -27.97
N GLY A 465 4.38 3.65 -27.08
CA GLY A 465 4.74 4.45 -25.91
C GLY A 465 5.23 3.61 -24.74
N THR A 466 5.47 4.27 -23.62
CA THR A 466 5.92 3.63 -22.37
C THR A 466 4.72 3.14 -21.55
N TYR A 467 4.81 1.93 -21.05
CA TYR A 467 3.79 1.27 -20.25
C TYR A 467 4.34 0.85 -18.90
N GLN A 468 3.51 0.90 -17.87
CA GLN A 468 3.70 0.04 -16.71
C GLN A 468 3.10 -1.33 -17.02
N LEU A 469 3.82 -2.39 -16.67
CA LEU A 469 3.45 -3.78 -16.90
C LEU A 469 3.43 -4.54 -15.58
N LEU A 470 2.33 -5.21 -15.28
CA LEU A 470 2.24 -6.24 -14.25
C LEU A 470 2.29 -7.63 -14.89
N VAL A 471 3.09 -8.52 -14.34
CA VAL A 471 3.12 -9.94 -14.71
C VAL A 471 2.60 -10.74 -13.53
N HIS A 472 1.36 -11.24 -13.61
CA HIS A 472 0.72 -12.01 -12.55
C HIS A 472 1.29 -13.42 -12.49
N LYS A 473 2.33 -13.60 -11.69
CA LYS A 473 3.01 -14.88 -11.54
C LYS A 473 2.12 -15.96 -10.94
N TYR A 474 2.53 -17.20 -11.13
CA TYR A 474 1.79 -18.37 -10.64
C TYR A 474 2.06 -18.69 -9.17
N ASP A 475 3.11 -18.13 -8.59
CA ASP A 475 3.52 -18.45 -7.23
C ASP A 475 2.43 -18.07 -6.23
N MET A 476 2.01 -19.03 -5.45
CA MET A 476 1.09 -18.89 -4.35
C MET A 476 1.74 -19.45 -3.11
N ASN A 477 2.05 -18.58 -2.18
CA ASN A 477 2.53 -19.01 -0.89
C ASN A 477 1.55 -18.52 0.19
N TYR A 478 0.85 -19.44 0.84
CA TYR A 478 -0.11 -19.09 1.89
C TYR A 478 0.52 -18.47 3.15
N LYS A 479 1.85 -18.46 3.26
CA LYS A 479 2.58 -17.83 4.36
C LYS A 479 3.18 -16.48 3.99
N GLU A 480 3.45 -16.28 2.72
CA GLU A 480 4.07 -15.08 2.19
C GLU A 480 3.46 -14.78 0.83
N GLN A 481 2.57 -13.82 0.78
CA GLN A 481 1.98 -13.41 -0.49
C GLN A 481 3.04 -12.76 -1.38
N GLU A 482 3.22 -13.27 -2.58
CA GLU A 482 4.08 -12.64 -3.57
C GLU A 482 3.35 -11.47 -4.23
N VAL A 483 3.65 -10.25 -3.75
CA VAL A 483 3.14 -9.02 -4.32
C VAL A 483 3.97 -8.67 -5.54
N VAL A 484 3.32 -8.53 -6.70
CA VAL A 484 3.99 -8.19 -7.95
C VAL A 484 4.14 -6.68 -8.08
N THR A 485 5.38 -6.21 -8.26
CA THR A 485 5.67 -4.80 -8.54
C THR A 485 5.66 -4.55 -10.04
N PRO A 486 5.01 -3.47 -10.53
CA PRO A 486 5.00 -3.14 -11.94
C PRO A 486 6.40 -2.76 -12.44
N VAL A 487 6.67 -3.10 -13.70
CA VAL A 487 7.92 -2.74 -14.39
C VAL A 487 7.62 -1.92 -15.65
N LYS A 488 8.60 -1.15 -16.13
CA LYS A 488 8.44 -0.33 -17.34
C LYS A 488 8.84 -1.11 -18.58
N ILE A 489 8.00 -1.05 -19.60
CA ILE A 489 8.31 -1.48 -20.97
C ILE A 489 7.93 -0.37 -21.95
N THR A 490 8.55 -0.38 -23.12
CA THR A 490 8.16 0.48 -24.23
C THR A 490 7.71 -0.36 -25.41
N LEU A 491 6.50 -0.11 -25.89
CA LEU A 491 5.96 -0.62 -27.13
C LEU A 491 6.35 0.37 -28.24
N THR A 492 7.26 -0.01 -29.13
CA THR A 492 7.72 0.90 -30.18
C THR A 492 6.80 0.85 -31.41
N ALA A 493 6.73 1.93 -32.19
CA ALA A 493 5.87 2.01 -33.37
C ALA A 493 6.24 0.98 -34.46
N ASP A 494 7.47 0.45 -34.47
CA ASP A 494 7.90 -0.62 -35.38
C ASP A 494 7.56 -2.04 -34.85
N GLY A 495 6.85 -2.14 -33.72
CA GLY A 495 6.33 -3.42 -33.16
C GLY A 495 7.29 -4.15 -32.23
N LYS A 496 8.32 -3.49 -31.71
CA LYS A 496 9.22 -4.08 -30.73
C LYS A 496 8.77 -3.76 -29.31
N VAL A 497 9.18 -4.59 -28.37
CA VAL A 497 9.10 -4.35 -26.93
C VAL A 497 10.50 -4.18 -26.40
N THR A 498 10.73 -3.12 -25.64
CA THR A 498 12.00 -2.82 -24.98
C THR A 498 11.78 -2.45 -23.51
N GLY A 499 12.84 -2.32 -22.72
CA GLY A 499 12.78 -2.02 -21.28
C GLY A 499 13.01 -3.26 -20.42
N ALA A 500 12.19 -3.46 -19.40
CA ALA A 500 12.31 -4.61 -18.49
C ALA A 500 12.16 -5.97 -19.21
N TYR A 501 11.46 -5.97 -20.32
CA TYR A 501 11.34 -7.12 -21.23
C TYR A 501 11.68 -6.69 -22.65
N THR A 502 12.19 -7.65 -23.42
CA THR A 502 12.39 -7.51 -24.88
C THR A 502 11.46 -8.46 -25.61
N GLY A 503 10.99 -8.06 -26.79
CA GLY A 503 10.07 -8.87 -27.58
C GLY A 503 9.42 -8.11 -28.72
N THR A 504 8.19 -8.50 -29.04
CA THR A 504 7.40 -7.89 -30.12
C THR A 504 5.94 -7.74 -29.72
N TRP A 505 5.24 -6.82 -30.36
CA TRP A 505 3.81 -6.66 -30.23
C TRP A 505 3.15 -6.40 -31.57
N SER A 506 1.90 -6.81 -31.71
CA SER A 506 1.07 -6.51 -32.85
C SER A 506 -0.41 -6.56 -32.46
N THR A 507 -1.24 -5.85 -33.21
CA THR A 507 -2.69 -6.00 -33.22
C THR A 507 -3.15 -6.69 -34.51
N GLU A 508 -4.29 -7.34 -34.46
CA GLU A 508 -4.93 -7.91 -35.65
C GLU A 508 -5.76 -6.84 -36.33
N ALA A 509 -5.56 -6.67 -37.63
CA ALA A 509 -6.25 -5.63 -38.41
C ALA A 509 -7.79 -5.73 -38.31
N GLY A 510 -8.44 -4.60 -38.13
CA GLY A 510 -9.90 -4.50 -37.95
C GLY A 510 -10.43 -4.95 -36.60
N THR A 511 -9.54 -5.29 -35.65
CA THR A 511 -9.88 -5.74 -34.29
C THR A 511 -9.05 -5.03 -33.25
N SER A 512 -9.37 -5.22 -31.97
CA SER A 512 -8.53 -4.78 -30.84
C SER A 512 -7.81 -5.92 -30.15
N TYR A 513 -7.67 -7.07 -30.82
CA TYR A 513 -6.87 -8.18 -30.30
C TYR A 513 -5.37 -7.86 -30.32
N LEU A 514 -4.72 -8.13 -29.20
CA LEU A 514 -3.28 -7.96 -28.98
C LEU A 514 -2.57 -9.32 -29.01
N MET A 515 -1.45 -9.37 -29.70
CA MET A 515 -0.43 -10.39 -29.52
C MET A 515 0.83 -9.72 -28.99
N LEU A 516 1.24 -10.11 -27.78
CA LEU A 516 2.40 -9.58 -27.08
C LEU A 516 3.39 -10.72 -26.81
N LYS A 517 4.64 -10.56 -27.23
CA LYS A 517 5.71 -11.50 -26.93
C LYS A 517 6.69 -10.86 -25.96
N LEU A 518 6.90 -11.47 -24.80
CA LEU A 518 7.87 -11.05 -23.78
C LEU A 518 8.89 -12.18 -23.59
N GLY A 519 10.14 -11.95 -24.03
CA GLY A 519 11.15 -13.01 -24.12
C GLY A 519 10.69 -14.13 -25.03
N SER A 520 10.57 -15.36 -24.51
CA SER A 520 10.08 -16.53 -25.23
C SER A 520 8.57 -16.75 -25.16
N THR A 521 7.85 -16.05 -24.27
CA THR A 521 6.43 -16.29 -24.00
C THR A 521 5.54 -15.37 -24.84
N THR A 522 4.53 -15.97 -25.49
CA THR A 522 3.51 -15.24 -26.25
C THR A 522 2.22 -15.15 -25.45
N TYR A 523 1.69 -13.94 -25.35
CA TYR A 523 0.42 -13.58 -24.70
C TYR A 523 -0.58 -13.12 -25.74
N ASN A 524 -1.81 -13.64 -25.68
CA ASN A 524 -2.94 -13.18 -26.48
C ASN A 524 -3.89 -12.41 -25.60
N GLY A 525 -4.32 -11.24 -26.04
CA GLY A 525 -5.13 -10.35 -25.23
C GLY A 525 -5.92 -9.34 -26.02
N VAL A 526 -6.30 -8.27 -25.33
CA VAL A 526 -7.12 -7.19 -25.86
C VAL A 526 -6.51 -5.84 -25.52
N MET A 527 -6.64 -4.87 -26.45
CA MET A 527 -6.36 -3.45 -26.20
C MET A 527 -7.68 -2.76 -25.86
N ILE A 528 -7.70 -1.97 -24.79
CA ILE A 528 -8.91 -1.30 -24.28
C ILE A 528 -8.61 0.15 -23.89
N ASP A 529 -9.62 1.01 -24.02
CA ASP A 529 -9.62 2.37 -23.47
C ASP A 529 -10.28 2.33 -22.09
N GLN A 530 -9.48 2.51 -21.04
CA GLN A 530 -9.97 2.34 -19.68
C GLN A 530 -9.64 3.54 -18.81
N GLN A 531 -10.58 3.91 -17.92
CA GLN A 531 -10.34 4.90 -16.90
C GLN A 531 -9.51 4.29 -15.77
N MET A 532 -8.50 5.03 -15.33
CA MET A 532 -7.63 4.61 -14.23
C MET A 532 -8.34 4.74 -12.88
N ASP A 533 -8.04 3.85 -11.95
CA ASP A 533 -8.64 3.86 -10.62
C ASP A 533 -8.35 5.16 -9.85
N GLY A 534 -9.39 5.69 -9.20
CA GLY A 534 -9.33 6.91 -8.42
C GLY A 534 -9.18 8.21 -9.21
N ARG A 535 -9.27 8.18 -10.56
CA ARG A 535 -9.05 9.35 -11.42
C ARG A 535 -10.00 9.38 -12.60
N SER A 536 -10.21 10.59 -13.13
CA SER A 536 -10.99 10.78 -14.37
C SER A 536 -10.15 10.64 -15.66
N ILE A 537 -8.98 10.03 -15.59
CA ILE A 537 -8.05 9.88 -16.69
C ILE A 537 -8.26 8.55 -17.38
N LYS A 538 -8.47 8.56 -18.70
CA LYS A 538 -8.47 7.38 -19.54
C LYS A 538 -7.09 7.13 -20.15
N THR A 539 -6.75 5.87 -20.31
CA THR A 539 -5.48 5.45 -20.92
C THR A 539 -5.67 4.22 -21.79
N VAL A 540 -4.79 4.07 -22.78
CA VAL A 540 -4.65 2.83 -23.52
C VAL A 540 -4.12 1.76 -22.56
N SER A 541 -4.89 0.73 -22.35
CA SER A 541 -4.50 -0.39 -21.51
C SER A 541 -4.67 -1.72 -22.23
N PHE A 542 -4.09 -2.77 -21.69
CA PHE A 542 -4.24 -4.12 -22.22
C PHE A 542 -4.24 -5.16 -21.11
N SER A 543 -4.92 -6.25 -21.39
CA SER A 543 -4.81 -7.47 -20.62
C SER A 543 -4.58 -8.64 -21.58
N ALA A 544 -3.62 -9.51 -21.27
CA ALA A 544 -3.27 -10.62 -22.11
C ALA A 544 -2.83 -11.85 -21.29
N MET A 545 -3.02 -13.04 -21.85
CA MET A 545 -2.68 -14.29 -21.18
C MET A 545 -1.87 -15.21 -22.09
N ALA A 546 -1.01 -16.01 -21.48
CA ALA A 546 -0.25 -17.06 -22.14
C ALA A 546 -0.87 -18.44 -21.89
N THR A 547 -0.56 -19.41 -22.76
CA THR A 547 -1.06 -20.79 -22.62
C THR A 547 -0.63 -21.47 -21.33
N ASN A 548 0.46 -21.03 -20.70
CA ASN A 548 0.86 -21.48 -19.37
C ASN A 548 -0.01 -20.91 -18.23
N GLY A 549 -1.04 -20.12 -18.55
CA GLY A 549 -2.00 -19.56 -17.60
C GLY A 549 -1.57 -18.26 -16.94
N VAL A 550 -0.40 -17.72 -17.26
CA VAL A 550 0.05 -16.41 -16.72
C VAL A 550 -0.63 -15.27 -17.45
N ASN A 551 -1.20 -14.33 -16.70
CA ASN A 551 -1.76 -13.07 -17.22
C ASN A 551 -0.79 -11.90 -17.06
N VAL A 552 -0.90 -10.93 -17.95
CA VAL A 552 -0.18 -9.65 -17.88
C VAL A 552 -1.15 -8.51 -18.09
N TRP A 553 -0.98 -7.44 -17.28
CA TRP A 553 -1.69 -6.19 -17.45
C TRP A 553 -0.71 -5.08 -17.83
N GLY A 554 -1.15 -4.17 -18.68
CA GLY A 554 -0.37 -3.00 -19.01
C GLY A 554 -1.24 -1.77 -19.21
N TYR A 555 -0.74 -0.60 -18.82
CA TYR A 555 -1.35 0.66 -19.19
C TYR A 555 -0.29 1.65 -19.68
N LYS A 556 -0.65 2.46 -20.67
CA LYS A 556 0.22 3.47 -21.24
C LYS A 556 0.37 4.65 -20.29
N MET A 557 1.61 4.99 -19.97
CA MET A 557 1.93 6.15 -19.16
C MET A 557 1.62 7.42 -19.95
N ALA A 558 1.07 8.43 -19.28
CA ALA A 558 0.63 9.67 -19.88
C ALA A 558 1.36 10.87 -19.27
N PRO A 559 2.46 11.36 -19.87
CA PRO A 559 3.32 12.40 -19.31
C PRO A 559 2.57 13.67 -18.89
N LYS A 560 1.64 14.13 -19.70
CA LYS A 560 0.82 15.32 -19.39
C LYS A 560 0.02 15.17 -18.08
N TYR A 561 -0.50 13.96 -17.83
CA TYR A 561 -1.27 13.69 -16.61
C TYR A 561 -0.37 13.48 -15.39
N GLU A 562 0.84 12.91 -15.58
CA GLU A 562 1.83 12.83 -14.51
C GLU A 562 2.25 14.23 -14.06
N LEU A 563 2.50 15.13 -15.00
CA LEU A 563 2.79 16.53 -14.69
C LEU A 563 1.59 17.22 -14.02
N ALA A 564 0.36 16.97 -14.48
CA ALA A 564 -0.85 17.50 -13.84
C ALA A 564 -0.99 17.00 -12.40
N TRP A 565 -0.71 15.71 -12.14
CA TRP A 565 -0.71 15.17 -10.79
C TRP A 565 0.38 15.82 -9.92
N GLN A 566 1.60 15.97 -10.43
CA GLN A 566 2.70 16.68 -9.77
C GLN A 566 2.25 18.07 -9.31
N VAL A 567 1.74 18.88 -10.23
CA VAL A 567 1.31 20.26 -9.98
C VAL A 567 0.18 20.34 -8.94
N ASN A 568 -0.73 19.36 -8.89
CA ASN A 568 -1.84 19.35 -7.95
C ASN A 568 -1.47 18.89 -6.54
N ASN A 569 -0.40 18.08 -6.39
CA ASN A 569 -0.03 17.48 -5.12
C ASN A 569 1.25 18.02 -4.50
N GLN A 570 2.04 18.78 -5.27
CA GLN A 570 3.27 19.40 -4.78
C GLN A 570 2.99 20.46 -3.71
N LYS A 571 3.93 20.60 -2.79
CA LYS A 571 3.92 21.65 -1.77
C LYS A 571 5.09 22.58 -2.05
N VAL A 572 4.79 23.72 -2.66
CA VAL A 572 5.81 24.72 -2.94
C VAL A 572 6.26 25.36 -1.63
N PRO A 573 7.57 25.40 -1.32
CA PRO A 573 8.09 25.86 -0.03
C PRO A 573 8.13 27.38 0.13
N VAL A 574 7.89 28.14 -0.95
CA VAL A 574 7.93 29.61 -0.95
C VAL A 574 6.61 30.22 -1.37
N THR A 575 6.36 31.44 -0.90
CA THR A 575 5.18 32.24 -1.24
C THR A 575 5.60 33.59 -1.78
N ASN A 576 4.74 34.21 -2.58
CA ASN A 576 4.96 35.56 -3.04
C ASN A 576 5.09 36.54 -1.88
N LYS A 577 6.00 37.51 -2.00
CA LYS A 577 6.34 38.54 -0.99
C LYS A 577 6.95 37.96 0.31
N GLN A 578 7.41 36.74 0.32
CA GLN A 578 8.10 36.18 1.45
C GLN A 578 9.42 36.92 1.71
N MET A 579 9.74 37.17 2.97
CA MET A 579 11.06 37.62 3.40
C MET A 579 11.98 36.41 3.52
N PHE A 580 13.12 36.46 2.84
CA PHE A 580 14.19 35.48 2.98
C PHE A 580 15.22 36.01 3.99
N SER A 581 15.30 35.29 5.11
CA SER A 581 16.23 35.63 6.21
C SER A 581 17.06 34.43 6.67
N MET A 582 16.92 33.28 5.97
CA MET A 582 17.67 32.06 6.19
C MET A 582 17.52 31.13 4.98
N ASP A 583 18.35 30.09 4.93
CA ASP A 583 18.24 29.02 3.93
C ASP A 583 16.83 28.39 3.93
N ALA A 584 16.37 28.02 2.75
CA ALA A 584 15.11 27.34 2.55
C ALA A 584 15.27 26.20 1.54
N ASP A 585 14.87 25.00 1.92
CA ASP A 585 14.87 23.85 0.99
C ASP A 585 13.79 24.04 -0.08
N LEU A 586 14.21 24.53 -1.27
CA LEU A 586 13.30 24.77 -2.39
C LEU A 586 12.75 23.48 -3.01
N TYR A 587 13.46 22.37 -2.89
CA TYR A 587 13.05 21.07 -3.43
C TYR A 587 12.15 20.29 -2.48
N GLY A 588 12.22 20.58 -1.20
CA GLY A 588 11.46 19.89 -0.16
C GLY A 588 9.95 20.04 -0.35
N GLY A 589 9.28 18.93 -0.70
CA GLY A 589 7.84 18.88 -0.96
C GLY A 589 7.40 19.31 -2.35
N LEU A 590 8.31 19.81 -3.19
CA LEU A 590 8.07 20.01 -4.62
C LEU A 590 8.37 18.71 -5.38
N ASP A 591 9.49 18.08 -5.12
CA ASP A 591 9.83 16.77 -5.68
C ASP A 591 8.99 15.68 -4.99
N LEU A 592 8.12 15.03 -5.74
CA LEU A 592 7.26 13.93 -5.29
C LEU A 592 7.84 12.56 -5.67
N GLY A 593 9.07 12.50 -6.16
CA GLY A 593 9.76 11.27 -6.54
C GLY A 593 9.17 10.60 -7.78
N LEU A 594 8.68 11.39 -8.75
CA LEU A 594 8.18 10.87 -10.02
C LEU A 594 9.33 10.61 -10.96
N ASP A 595 9.55 9.36 -11.36
CA ASP A 595 10.64 8.99 -12.28
C ASP A 595 10.63 9.72 -13.63
N ASN A 596 9.46 10.20 -14.06
CA ASN A 596 9.27 10.84 -15.37
C ASN A 596 9.10 12.36 -15.28
N VAL A 597 9.16 12.95 -14.11
CA VAL A 597 9.03 14.38 -13.89
C VAL A 597 10.30 14.91 -13.25
N SER A 598 10.99 15.78 -13.92
CA SER A 598 12.14 16.50 -13.36
C SER A 598 11.70 17.82 -12.75
N ILE A 599 12.28 18.16 -11.62
CA ILE A 599 12.03 19.41 -10.91
C ILE A 599 13.30 20.28 -10.99
N SER A 600 13.12 21.57 -11.21
CA SER A 600 14.20 22.54 -11.14
C SER A 600 13.73 23.87 -10.61
N TRP A 601 14.67 24.63 -10.06
CA TRP A 601 14.50 26.01 -9.69
C TRP A 601 15.52 26.88 -10.40
N THR A 602 15.15 28.12 -10.64
CA THR A 602 16.08 29.16 -11.07
C THR A 602 15.84 30.44 -10.29
N SER A 603 16.93 31.09 -9.90
CA SER A 603 16.91 32.37 -9.19
C SER A 603 17.32 33.50 -10.15
N SER A 604 16.61 34.62 -10.07
CA SER A 604 17.04 35.82 -10.81
C SER A 604 18.35 36.42 -10.27
N GLN A 605 18.75 36.05 -9.04
CA GLN A 605 20.01 36.47 -8.41
C GLN A 605 20.60 35.31 -7.61
N PRO A 606 21.25 34.35 -8.28
CA PRO A 606 21.72 33.11 -7.65
C PRO A 606 22.83 33.32 -6.60
N ASP A 607 23.57 34.44 -6.68
CA ASP A 607 24.56 34.82 -5.65
C ASP A 607 23.90 35.29 -4.34
N VAL A 608 22.62 35.67 -4.38
CA VAL A 608 21.84 36.14 -3.22
C VAL A 608 20.99 35.04 -2.65
N ILE A 609 20.24 34.36 -3.52
CA ILE A 609 19.49 33.14 -3.19
C ILE A 609 19.80 32.16 -4.32
N SER A 610 20.50 31.08 -4.02
CA SER A 610 20.82 30.07 -5.02
C SER A 610 19.59 29.35 -5.56
N ASP A 611 19.73 28.63 -6.68
CA ASP A 611 18.69 27.77 -7.26
C ASP A 611 18.22 26.65 -6.31
N TYR A 612 18.95 26.41 -5.24
CA TYR A 612 18.64 25.43 -4.20
C TYR A 612 18.04 26.04 -2.92
N GLY A 613 18.08 27.39 -2.85
CA GLY A 613 17.55 28.14 -1.71
C GLY A 613 18.60 28.48 -0.64
N LYS A 614 19.90 28.30 -0.95
CA LYS A 614 20.97 28.79 -0.08
C LYS A 614 20.98 30.32 -0.17
N TYR A 615 20.96 30.96 0.98
CA TYR A 615 20.78 32.40 1.12
C TYR A 615 22.07 33.07 1.56
N ASN A 616 22.49 34.12 0.82
CA ASN A 616 23.67 34.95 1.13
C ASN A 616 23.28 36.40 1.37
N PRO A 617 23.04 36.79 2.62
CA PRO A 617 22.68 38.17 2.94
C PRO A 617 23.80 39.20 2.69
N TYR A 618 25.04 38.75 2.53
CA TYR A 618 26.18 39.62 2.32
C TYR A 618 26.44 39.96 0.85
N ALA A 619 25.76 39.31 -0.07
CA ALA A 619 25.81 39.65 -1.49
C ALA A 619 25.07 40.96 -1.84
N ILE A 620 24.29 41.51 -0.90
CA ILE A 620 23.44 42.68 -1.12
C ILE A 620 23.66 43.74 -0.01
N ALA A 621 23.64 45.01 -0.39
CA ALA A 621 23.80 46.12 0.56
C ALA A 621 22.49 46.50 1.25
N GLU A 622 21.36 46.24 0.60
CA GLU A 622 20.01 46.52 1.09
C GLU A 622 19.06 45.37 0.73
N ASN A 623 17.89 45.35 1.36
CA ASN A 623 16.89 44.33 1.06
C ASN A 623 16.50 44.36 -0.41
N THR A 624 16.63 43.24 -1.09
CA THR A 624 16.56 43.14 -2.53
C THR A 624 15.48 42.15 -2.96
N ALA A 625 14.72 42.53 -4.01
CA ALA A 625 13.74 41.64 -4.61
C ALA A 625 14.44 40.57 -5.47
N VAL A 626 14.05 39.32 -5.28
CA VAL A 626 14.54 38.17 -6.05
C VAL A 626 13.35 37.42 -6.59
N THR A 627 13.40 37.01 -7.85
CA THR A 627 12.39 36.10 -8.43
C THR A 627 12.92 34.68 -8.44
N LEU A 628 12.21 33.78 -7.78
CA LEU A 628 12.47 32.33 -7.82
C LEU A 628 11.46 31.66 -8.74
N THR A 629 11.92 30.91 -9.73
CA THR A 629 11.06 30.22 -10.69
C THR A 629 11.16 28.72 -10.46
N ALA A 630 10.05 28.11 -10.02
CA ALA A 630 9.90 26.65 -9.96
C ALA A 630 9.50 26.12 -11.32
N MET A 631 10.05 24.99 -11.72
CA MET A 631 9.71 24.29 -12.95
C MET A 631 9.61 22.79 -12.72
N ALA A 632 8.55 22.19 -13.25
CA ALA A 632 8.39 20.75 -13.36
C ALA A 632 8.26 20.37 -14.83
N GLN A 633 9.01 19.37 -15.29
CA GLN A 633 9.08 18.97 -16.69
C GLN A 633 8.92 17.47 -16.87
N THR A 634 8.27 17.10 -17.94
CA THR A 634 8.16 15.72 -18.41
C THR A 634 8.31 15.69 -19.94
N GLU A 635 8.21 14.51 -20.56
CA GLU A 635 8.26 14.39 -22.01
C GLU A 635 7.15 15.22 -22.69
N GLY A 636 7.54 16.23 -23.46
CA GLY A 636 6.65 17.09 -24.24
C GLY A 636 5.91 18.19 -23.45
N PHE A 637 6.00 18.23 -22.13
CA PHE A 637 5.25 19.19 -21.30
C PHE A 637 6.10 19.76 -20.18
N PHE A 638 5.80 21.03 -19.80
CA PHE A 638 6.37 21.64 -18.61
C PHE A 638 5.34 22.51 -17.88
N TRP A 639 5.55 22.69 -16.60
CA TRP A 639 4.89 23.67 -15.76
C TRP A 639 5.94 24.60 -15.16
N LYS A 640 5.62 25.87 -15.02
CA LYS A 640 6.45 26.85 -14.30
C LYS A 640 5.60 27.79 -13.46
N GLN A 641 6.19 28.27 -12.37
CA GLN A 641 5.57 29.29 -11.51
C GLN A 641 6.65 30.19 -10.92
N GLU A 642 6.45 31.49 -11.00
CA GLU A 642 7.35 32.50 -10.43
C GLU A 642 6.87 32.95 -9.07
N TYR A 643 7.84 33.21 -8.17
CA TYR A 643 7.61 33.69 -6.82
C TYR A 643 8.53 34.88 -6.58
N GLY A 644 7.97 36.06 -6.40
CA GLY A 644 8.70 37.27 -6.00
C GLY A 644 8.91 37.22 -4.47
N VAL A 645 10.16 37.16 -4.05
CA VAL A 645 10.58 37.17 -2.63
C VAL A 645 11.47 38.38 -2.36
N THR A 646 11.69 38.74 -1.09
CA THR A 646 12.61 39.80 -0.68
C THR A 646 13.73 39.19 0.15
N ALA A 647 14.96 39.22 -0.33
CA ALA A 647 16.13 38.85 0.41
C ALA A 647 16.54 39.96 1.38
N MET A 648 16.76 39.62 2.65
CA MET A 648 17.18 40.58 3.69
C MET A 648 18.70 40.79 3.62
N SER A 649 19.21 42.03 3.59
CA SER A 649 20.63 42.29 3.59
C SER A 649 21.28 42.00 4.94
N ALA A 650 22.60 41.73 4.94
CA ALA A 650 23.41 41.58 6.16
C ALA A 650 23.40 42.83 7.06
N ALA A 651 23.20 44.01 6.50
CA ALA A 651 23.05 45.22 7.27
C ALA A 651 21.85 45.18 8.24
N ASN A 652 20.78 44.41 7.87
CA ASN A 652 19.60 44.22 8.66
C ASN A 652 19.57 42.90 9.41
N ALA A 653 20.61 42.06 9.25
CA ALA A 653 20.71 40.69 9.75
C ALA A 653 22.12 40.33 10.26
N ALA A 654 22.88 41.31 10.77
CA ALA A 654 24.18 41.06 11.35
C ALA A 654 24.08 40.20 12.61
N PRO A 655 25.02 39.22 12.83
CA PRO A 655 25.07 38.49 14.09
C PRO A 655 25.36 39.42 15.25
N GLY A 656 24.74 39.20 16.40
CA GLY A 656 25.03 39.90 17.64
C GLY A 656 26.37 39.49 18.21
N ASP A 657 27.01 40.37 18.98
CA ASP A 657 28.24 40.06 19.70
C ASP A 657 27.99 38.89 20.67
N GLY A 658 28.96 37.96 20.76
CA GLY A 658 28.87 36.77 21.64
C GLY A 658 27.90 35.68 21.21
N TRP A 659 27.51 35.63 19.94
CA TRP A 659 26.63 34.59 19.43
C TRP A 659 27.22 33.17 19.55
N ASP A 660 28.54 33.03 19.54
CA ASP A 660 29.36 31.83 19.69
C ASP A 660 29.80 31.58 21.15
N GLU A 661 29.46 32.46 22.10
CA GLU A 661 29.82 32.28 23.50
C GLU A 661 29.21 30.96 24.02
N GLY A 662 30.06 30.11 24.64
CA GLY A 662 29.67 28.81 25.17
C GLY A 662 29.43 27.72 24.12
N MET A 663 29.76 27.93 22.88
CA MET A 663 29.79 26.87 21.86
C MET A 663 30.98 25.94 22.18
N VAL A 664 30.70 24.65 22.41
CA VAL A 664 31.72 23.66 22.84
C VAL A 664 31.94 22.55 21.82
N ALA A 665 31.05 22.43 20.82
CA ALA A 665 31.25 21.50 19.73
C ALA A 665 30.58 22.00 18.44
N HIS A 666 31.22 21.66 17.32
CA HIS A 666 30.70 21.69 15.98
C HIS A 666 31.25 20.50 15.18
N TYR A 667 30.31 19.71 14.60
CA TYR A 667 30.63 18.60 13.69
C TYR A 667 29.96 18.90 12.34
N GLY A 668 30.79 19.38 11.38
CA GLY A 668 30.31 19.78 10.07
C GLY A 668 30.29 18.65 9.04
N PHE A 669 30.99 17.53 9.32
CA PHE A 669 31.16 16.39 8.41
C PHE A 669 31.83 16.70 7.06
N ASP A 670 32.20 17.93 6.80
CA ASP A 670 32.88 18.36 5.59
C ASP A 670 34.22 17.64 5.41
N ASP A 671 34.63 17.44 4.19
CA ASP A 671 35.92 16.80 3.84
C ASP A 671 36.17 15.45 4.54
N ASP A 672 35.12 14.67 4.81
CA ASP A 672 35.17 13.43 5.58
C ASP A 672 35.66 13.61 7.03
N GLN A 673 35.63 14.80 7.57
CA GLN A 673 36.07 15.06 8.94
C GLN A 673 35.02 14.68 9.94
N LEU A 674 35.41 13.85 10.87
CA LEU A 674 34.57 13.38 11.98
C LEU A 674 34.94 14.03 13.31
N ALA A 675 35.85 14.99 13.31
CA ALA A 675 36.35 15.65 14.50
C ALA A 675 35.47 16.83 14.89
N ASN A 676 35.36 17.06 16.22
CA ASN A 676 34.82 18.28 16.75
C ASN A 676 35.76 19.45 16.38
N THR A 677 35.25 20.46 15.72
CA THR A 677 35.98 21.66 15.31
C THR A 677 36.73 22.35 16.47
N PHE A 678 36.17 22.30 17.68
CA PHE A 678 36.73 22.88 18.89
C PHE A 678 37.74 21.97 19.60
N ASN A 679 37.75 20.66 19.33
CA ASN A 679 38.65 19.70 19.91
C ASN A 679 38.88 18.50 18.99
N ALA A 680 39.99 18.51 18.24
CA ALA A 680 40.30 17.48 17.27
C ALA A 680 40.48 16.06 17.85
N GLU A 681 40.66 15.92 19.16
CA GLU A 681 40.70 14.61 19.82
C GLU A 681 39.28 13.99 19.98
N GLN A 682 38.26 14.83 19.96
CA GLN A 682 36.87 14.40 20.02
C GLN A 682 36.36 14.03 18.60
N GLN A 683 36.53 12.77 18.21
CA GLN A 683 36.12 12.29 16.91
C GLN A 683 34.85 11.45 16.98
N ALA A 684 33.90 11.71 16.07
CA ALA A 684 32.73 10.86 15.92
C ALA A 684 33.12 9.48 15.38
N SER A 685 32.45 8.46 15.87
CA SER A 685 32.60 7.06 15.44
C SER A 685 31.34 6.58 14.72
N LEU A 686 31.49 6.14 13.47
CA LEU A 686 30.38 5.59 12.69
C LEU A 686 30.16 4.12 13.07
N LYS A 687 28.98 3.78 13.60
CA LYS A 687 28.69 2.47 14.19
C LYS A 687 27.38 1.89 13.66
N ARG A 688 27.24 0.59 13.84
CA ARG A 688 25.99 -0.13 13.57
C ARG A 688 25.77 -1.27 14.58
N ASN A 689 24.52 -1.61 14.78
CA ASN A 689 24.12 -2.84 15.46
C ASN A 689 23.55 -3.83 14.44
N GLY A 690 23.79 -5.11 14.65
CA GLY A 690 23.26 -6.17 13.76
C GLY A 690 23.77 -6.07 12.31
N SER A 691 22.86 -6.36 11.38
CA SER A 691 23.14 -6.40 9.92
C SER A 691 22.86 -5.10 9.18
N THR A 692 22.43 -4.04 9.87
CA THR A 692 22.11 -2.73 9.25
C THR A 692 23.34 -2.11 8.59
N ALA A 693 23.12 -1.32 7.55
CA ALA A 693 24.19 -0.60 6.89
C ALA A 693 24.87 0.38 7.87
N LYS A 694 26.20 0.46 7.80
CA LYS A 694 26.97 1.43 8.61
C LYS A 694 26.67 2.85 8.11
N PRO A 695 26.63 3.87 8.99
CA PRO A 695 26.61 5.26 8.53
C PRO A 695 27.78 5.59 7.60
N ILE A 696 27.55 6.52 6.72
CA ILE A 696 28.61 7.07 5.83
C ILE A 696 28.59 8.58 5.89
N VAL A 697 29.74 9.20 5.61
CA VAL A 697 29.82 10.59 5.19
C VAL A 697 29.81 10.56 3.66
N ALA A 698 28.87 11.26 3.06
CA ALA A 698 28.64 11.26 1.62
C ALA A 698 28.45 12.68 1.10
N ASP A 699 28.58 12.85 -0.21
CA ASP A 699 28.28 14.12 -0.85
C ASP A 699 26.87 14.57 -0.50
N GLY A 700 26.74 15.83 -0.16
CA GLY A 700 25.49 16.43 0.26
C GLY A 700 24.52 16.60 -0.88
N GLU A 701 23.34 17.04 -0.53
CA GLU A 701 22.26 17.38 -1.45
C GLU A 701 22.28 18.89 -1.75
N PRO A 702 21.48 19.35 -2.73
CA PRO A 702 21.55 20.71 -3.22
C PRO A 702 21.57 21.84 -2.18
N LEU A 703 20.84 21.75 -1.07
CA LEU A 703 20.84 22.78 -0.04
C LEU A 703 22.09 22.68 0.88
N ARG A 704 22.58 21.48 1.11
CA ARG A 704 23.75 21.16 1.92
C ARG A 704 24.79 20.51 0.99
N THR A 705 25.45 21.35 0.18
CA THR A 705 26.26 20.93 -0.98
C THR A 705 27.60 20.32 -0.62
N GLU A 706 28.07 20.49 0.60
CA GLU A 706 29.27 19.84 1.13
C GLU A 706 28.94 18.41 1.56
N LYS A 707 29.74 17.76 2.37
CA LYS A 707 29.43 16.40 2.80
C LYS A 707 28.49 16.40 4.01
N VAL A 708 27.72 15.34 4.13
CA VAL A 708 26.75 15.14 5.21
C VAL A 708 26.85 13.74 5.78
N LEU A 709 26.52 13.57 7.03
CA LEU A 709 26.39 12.26 7.67
C LEU A 709 25.07 11.61 7.26
N GLN A 710 25.12 10.42 6.67
CA GLN A 710 23.91 9.65 6.30
C GLN A 710 23.76 8.39 7.14
N LEU A 711 22.59 8.22 7.76
CA LEU A 711 22.20 7.04 8.52
C LEU A 711 21.26 6.17 7.70
N ALA A 712 21.39 4.86 7.88
CA ALA A 712 20.42 3.90 7.35
C ALA A 712 19.31 3.62 8.35
N PHE A 713 18.10 3.29 7.86
CA PHE A 713 17.03 2.79 8.71
C PHE A 713 17.44 1.47 9.39
N GLY A 714 17.15 1.36 10.67
CA GLY A 714 17.39 0.15 11.46
C GLY A 714 16.44 0.08 12.65
N GLY A 715 15.76 -1.06 12.83
CA GLY A 715 14.91 -1.30 13.98
C GLY A 715 15.68 -1.40 15.30
N ASN A 716 14.96 -1.56 16.41
CA ASN A 716 15.55 -1.71 17.75
C ASN A 716 16.59 -2.85 17.78
N GLY A 717 17.78 -2.56 18.29
CA GLY A 717 18.92 -3.48 18.32
C GLY A 717 19.63 -3.67 16.97
N LYS A 718 19.22 -2.93 15.94
CA LYS A 718 19.80 -2.96 14.59
C LYS A 718 20.09 -1.54 14.06
N GLU A 719 20.44 -0.62 14.94
CA GLU A 719 20.58 0.80 14.60
C GLU A 719 21.82 1.05 13.72
N SER A 720 21.71 2.08 12.86
CA SER A 720 22.78 2.77 12.14
C SER A 720 22.97 4.12 12.82
N TYR A 721 24.14 4.39 13.38
CA TYR A 721 24.32 5.58 14.21
C TYR A 721 25.75 6.13 14.21
N ALA A 722 25.87 7.43 14.47
CA ALA A 722 27.15 8.07 14.80
C ALA A 722 27.21 8.31 16.31
N GLU A 723 28.29 7.90 16.92
CA GLU A 723 28.62 8.16 18.32
C GLU A 723 29.66 9.26 18.42
N LEU A 724 29.26 10.39 19.00
CA LEU A 724 30.09 11.57 19.20
C LEU A 724 30.54 11.60 20.66
N PRO A 725 31.80 11.89 20.95
CA PRO A 725 32.18 12.24 22.32
C PRO A 725 31.30 13.40 22.80
N ASN A 726 30.69 13.24 23.97
CA ASN A 726 29.82 14.29 24.50
C ASN A 726 30.68 15.47 25.01
N PRO A 727 30.60 16.65 24.40
CA PRO A 727 31.43 17.79 24.81
C PRO A 727 31.02 18.34 26.17
N LEU A 728 29.85 17.97 26.68
CA LEU A 728 29.29 18.35 27.98
C LEU A 728 29.69 17.37 29.10
N TYR A 729 30.39 16.27 28.79
CA TYR A 729 30.74 15.23 29.75
C TYR A 729 31.65 15.76 30.87
N GLY A 730 31.21 15.59 32.11
CA GLY A 730 31.92 16.05 33.30
C GLY A 730 31.87 17.58 33.54
N GLN A 731 31.13 18.33 32.72
CA GLN A 731 30.97 19.79 32.87
C GLN A 731 29.90 20.12 33.90
N THR A 732 30.12 21.23 34.61
CA THR A 732 29.08 21.82 35.48
C THR A 732 28.18 22.73 34.62
N LEU A 733 27.05 22.22 34.20
CA LEU A 733 26.08 22.91 33.36
C LEU A 733 25.13 23.74 34.21
N ALA A 734 25.60 24.88 34.72
CA ALA A 734 24.87 25.70 35.69
C ALA A 734 23.48 26.13 35.19
N ASN A 735 23.32 26.43 33.93
CA ASN A 735 22.07 26.92 33.32
C ASN A 735 21.37 25.84 32.45
N GLY A 736 22.08 24.82 32.00
CA GLY A 736 21.59 23.81 31.04
C GLY A 736 22.49 23.74 29.80
N PHE A 737 21.91 23.38 28.66
CA PHE A 737 22.67 23.21 27.41
C PHE A 737 21.78 23.42 26.17
N THR A 738 22.42 23.46 24.99
CA THR A 738 21.70 23.53 23.70
C THR A 738 22.32 22.53 22.73
N ILE A 739 21.47 21.87 21.94
CA ILE A 739 21.86 21.07 20.77
C ILE A 739 21.16 21.66 19.55
N SER A 740 21.91 21.91 18.49
CA SER A 740 21.41 22.38 17.20
C SER A 740 22.01 21.51 16.08
N TYR A 741 21.21 21.17 15.09
CA TYR A 741 21.67 20.37 13.93
C TYR A 741 20.74 20.55 12.75
N TRP A 742 21.28 20.47 11.55
CA TRP A 742 20.47 20.28 10.35
C TRP A 742 20.13 18.80 10.19
N VAL A 743 18.89 18.50 9.78
CA VAL A 743 18.44 17.13 9.53
C VAL A 743 17.46 17.07 8.36
N LYS A 744 17.63 16.03 7.53
CA LYS A 744 16.66 15.62 6.51
C LYS A 744 16.30 14.16 6.75
N ARG A 745 15.05 13.90 7.16
CA ARG A 745 14.52 12.55 7.31
C ARG A 745 14.07 12.03 5.96
N ALA A 746 14.36 10.78 5.64
CA ALA A 746 13.95 10.12 4.39
C ALA A 746 12.84 9.07 4.60
N ASP A 747 12.40 8.88 5.83
CA ASP A 747 11.28 8.01 6.20
C ASP A 747 10.32 8.73 7.16
N ASP A 748 9.12 8.20 7.32
CA ASP A 748 8.07 8.71 8.19
C ASP A 748 7.96 7.97 9.52
N ASN A 749 8.95 7.16 9.87
CA ASN A 749 8.96 6.48 11.15
C ASN A 749 9.03 7.49 12.30
N LEU A 750 8.03 7.44 13.17
CA LEU A 750 7.81 8.45 14.19
C LEU A 750 8.71 8.29 15.43
N TRP A 751 9.18 7.08 15.69
CA TRP A 751 9.79 6.68 16.95
C TRP A 751 11.31 6.58 16.91
N ASP A 752 11.92 6.58 15.73
CA ASP A 752 13.36 6.45 15.60
C ASP A 752 14.10 7.68 16.13
N ALA A 753 15.19 7.44 16.84
CA ALA A 753 15.95 8.50 17.50
C ALA A 753 16.69 9.39 16.50
N LEU A 754 16.46 10.70 16.52
CA LEU A 754 17.33 11.66 15.85
C LEU A 754 18.63 11.83 16.63
N PHE A 755 18.55 12.08 17.93
CA PHE A 755 19.69 12.03 18.82
C PHE A 755 19.33 11.38 20.14
N GLY A 756 20.34 10.97 20.92
CA GLY A 756 20.13 10.48 22.26
C GLY A 756 21.38 10.38 23.10
N PHE A 757 21.18 10.49 24.40
CA PHE A 757 22.11 10.17 25.47
C PHE A 757 21.60 8.95 26.20
N ALA A 758 22.50 8.01 26.52
CA ALA A 758 22.12 6.80 27.24
C ALA A 758 23.24 6.35 28.18
N GLN A 759 22.83 5.96 29.40
CA GLN A 759 23.73 5.36 30.38
C GLN A 759 22.97 4.32 31.21
N GLY A 760 23.33 3.05 31.05
CA GLY A 760 22.55 1.97 31.65
C GLY A 760 21.12 1.93 31.08
N SER A 761 20.10 1.99 31.95
CA SER A 761 18.70 2.09 31.58
C SER A 761 18.20 3.53 31.39
N ALA A 762 18.96 4.50 31.86
CA ALA A 762 18.58 5.92 31.73
C ALA A 762 18.83 6.45 30.32
N ARG A 763 17.92 7.29 29.83
CA ARG A 763 17.96 7.81 28.46
C ARG A 763 17.36 9.20 28.36
N PHE A 764 17.98 10.05 27.53
CA PHE A 764 17.39 11.30 27.05
C PHE A 764 17.52 11.36 25.53
N TYR A 765 16.45 11.61 24.83
CA TYR A 765 16.43 11.52 23.36
C TYR A 765 15.31 12.34 22.71
N MET A 766 15.45 12.60 21.43
CA MET A 766 14.41 13.15 20.56
C MET A 766 14.21 12.22 19.35
N THR A 767 12.95 12.06 18.92
CA THR A 767 12.58 11.23 17.77
C THR A 767 12.15 12.04 16.54
N GLY A 768 11.97 11.36 15.43
CA GLY A 768 11.57 11.96 14.16
C GLY A 768 10.25 12.72 14.20
N ASN A 769 9.35 12.43 15.12
CA ASN A 769 8.09 13.15 15.31
C ASN A 769 8.19 14.29 16.33
N SER A 770 9.40 14.75 16.65
CA SER A 770 9.67 15.71 17.72
C SER A 770 9.18 15.29 19.11
N TYR A 771 8.93 14.00 19.33
CA TYR A 771 8.77 13.47 20.67
C TYR A 771 10.09 13.55 21.43
N VAL A 772 10.05 14.11 22.63
CA VAL A 772 11.22 14.21 23.51
C VAL A 772 10.95 13.39 24.74
N GLY A 773 11.83 12.44 25.00
CA GLY A 773 11.72 11.53 26.13
C GLY A 773 12.94 11.59 27.05
N TYR A 774 12.70 11.65 28.35
CA TYR A 774 13.71 11.35 29.37
C TYR A 774 13.20 10.26 30.30
N ASN A 775 14.05 9.35 30.66
CA ASN A 775 13.76 8.32 31.65
C ASN A 775 15.02 8.06 32.49
N SER A 776 14.96 8.32 33.79
CA SER A 776 16.08 8.10 34.69
C SER A 776 16.36 6.62 34.99
N GLY A 777 15.45 5.72 34.66
CA GLY A 777 15.51 4.32 35.06
C GLY A 777 15.10 4.07 36.55
N THR A 778 14.79 5.12 37.31
CA THR A 778 14.49 5.05 38.75
C THR A 778 13.15 5.67 39.12
N GLY A 779 12.28 5.92 38.13
CA GLY A 779 10.93 6.44 38.34
C GLY A 779 10.71 7.91 37.97
N ASN A 780 11.78 8.65 37.62
CA ASN A 780 11.65 9.98 37.05
C ASN A 780 11.67 9.88 35.54
N TRP A 781 10.65 10.47 34.91
CA TRP A 781 10.55 10.47 33.44
C TRP A 781 9.70 11.64 32.97
N ILE A 782 9.94 12.08 31.75
CA ILE A 782 9.11 13.06 31.04
C ILE A 782 8.96 12.67 29.59
N ASP A 783 7.73 12.81 29.10
CA ASP A 783 7.33 12.64 27.72
C ASP A 783 6.72 13.94 27.20
N LEU A 784 7.31 14.50 26.16
CA LEU A 784 6.79 15.66 25.47
C LEU A 784 6.40 15.26 24.04
N ASN A 785 5.20 15.69 23.61
CA ASN A 785 4.73 15.50 22.24
C ASN A 785 4.58 14.01 21.82
N ASN A 786 4.04 13.18 22.70
CA ASN A 786 3.89 11.74 22.45
C ASN A 786 3.00 11.48 21.21
N PRO A 787 3.50 10.88 20.12
CA PRO A 787 2.76 10.70 18.87
C PRO A 787 1.59 9.72 18.95
N ASN A 788 1.51 8.86 19.95
CA ASN A 788 0.31 8.04 20.19
C ASN A 788 -0.88 8.88 20.65
N ASP A 789 -0.63 10.04 21.20
CA ASP A 789 -1.67 10.93 21.74
C ASP A 789 -2.02 12.06 20.77
N VAL A 790 -1.08 12.48 19.93
CA VAL A 790 -1.22 13.58 18.98
C VAL A 790 -0.21 13.46 17.85
N THR A 791 -0.60 13.91 16.68
CA THR A 791 0.24 13.95 15.48
C THR A 791 0.55 15.37 15.01
N PRO A 792 1.38 16.18 15.66
CA PRO A 792 2.07 17.24 14.96
C PRO A 792 3.50 16.79 14.69
N THR A 793 3.82 16.49 13.45
CA THR A 793 5.18 16.30 13.00
C THR A 793 5.83 17.67 12.84
N HIS A 794 6.68 18.06 13.77
CA HIS A 794 7.45 19.30 13.61
C HIS A 794 8.62 19.12 12.62
N ILE A 795 9.16 17.91 12.55
CA ILE A 795 10.27 17.57 11.64
C ILE A 795 9.69 16.86 10.41
N ALA A 796 9.59 17.59 9.32
CA ALA A 796 9.03 17.06 8.08
C ALA A 796 9.94 16.00 7.42
N VAL A 797 9.33 15.10 6.65
CA VAL A 797 10.05 14.12 5.83
C VAL A 797 10.52 14.79 4.53
N ASN A 798 11.66 14.37 4.03
CA ASN A 798 12.27 14.83 2.77
C ASN A 798 12.51 16.34 2.69
N LYS A 799 12.77 16.98 3.84
CA LYS A 799 13.13 18.40 3.92
C LYS A 799 14.29 18.62 4.85
N TRP A 800 15.26 19.42 4.45
CA TRP A 800 16.26 19.96 5.35
C TRP A 800 15.63 20.94 6.32
N GLN A 801 15.89 20.77 7.61
CA GLN A 801 15.39 21.64 8.67
C GLN A 801 16.45 21.81 9.75
N LEU A 802 16.64 23.04 10.20
CA LEU A 802 17.44 23.34 11.38
C LEU A 802 16.59 23.05 12.63
N VAL A 803 17.04 22.11 13.43
CA VAL A 803 16.42 21.72 14.71
C VAL A 803 17.32 22.20 15.84
N THR A 804 16.79 23.04 16.72
CA THR A 804 17.50 23.53 17.90
C THR A 804 16.69 23.23 19.14
N MET A 805 17.29 22.55 20.11
CA MET A 805 16.69 22.26 21.39
C MET A 805 17.52 22.89 22.51
N THR A 806 16.88 23.75 23.31
CA THR A 806 17.49 24.28 24.53
C THR A 806 16.89 23.55 25.73
N VAL A 807 17.74 23.14 26.67
CA VAL A 807 17.34 22.52 27.95
C VAL A 807 17.86 23.38 29.06
N SER A 808 16.95 23.97 29.81
CA SER A 808 17.26 24.83 30.97
C SER A 808 17.00 24.07 32.29
N ARG A 809 17.90 24.18 33.24
CA ARG A 809 17.71 23.59 34.58
C ARG A 809 16.45 24.03 35.28
N THR A 810 15.97 25.24 34.99
CA THR A 810 14.81 25.84 35.64
C THR A 810 13.68 26.16 34.69
N GLY A 811 13.96 26.30 33.40
CA GLY A 811 13.02 26.77 32.38
C GLY A 811 12.44 25.66 31.47
N GLY A 812 12.88 24.43 31.67
CA GLY A 812 12.41 23.28 30.87
C GLY A 812 13.03 23.20 29.49
N ILE A 813 12.37 22.46 28.58
CA ILE A 813 12.82 22.21 27.23
C ILE A 813 12.10 23.15 26.26
N THR A 814 12.86 23.75 25.35
CA THR A 814 12.29 24.54 24.25
C THR A 814 12.81 24.01 22.92
N LEU A 815 11.90 23.70 21.99
CA LEU A 815 12.20 23.24 20.66
C LEU A 815 11.98 24.36 19.64
N TYR A 816 12.95 24.53 18.75
CA TYR A 816 12.84 25.39 17.57
C TYR A 816 13.05 24.58 16.31
N VAL A 817 12.25 24.84 15.30
CA VAL A 817 12.42 24.26 13.95
C VAL A 817 12.46 25.41 12.96
N ASN A 818 13.56 25.51 12.23
CA ASN A 818 13.88 26.65 11.36
C ASN A 818 13.79 28.00 12.10
N GLY A 819 14.26 28.01 13.37
CA GLY A 819 14.25 29.18 14.25
C GLY A 819 12.88 29.56 14.81
N ALA A 820 11.80 28.89 14.44
CA ALA A 820 10.48 29.12 15.01
C ALA A 820 10.24 28.20 16.21
N LYS A 821 9.89 28.78 17.37
CA LYS A 821 9.53 28.03 18.57
C LYS A 821 8.34 27.13 18.29
N LYS A 822 8.43 25.85 18.70
CA LYS A 822 7.37 24.87 18.60
C LYS A 822 6.78 24.58 19.98
N ALA A 823 5.47 24.45 20.06
CA ALA A 823 4.78 24.04 21.27
C ALA A 823 4.68 22.50 21.31
N PHE A 824 4.89 21.94 22.48
CA PHE A 824 4.58 20.53 22.70
C PHE A 824 3.07 20.40 22.93
N SER A 825 2.44 19.51 22.19
CA SER A 825 0.98 19.33 22.19
C SER A 825 0.48 18.56 23.40
N LYS A 826 1.31 17.70 23.97
CA LYS A 826 1.07 16.98 25.24
C LYS A 826 2.36 16.77 26.01
N CYS A 827 2.25 16.91 27.31
CA CYS A 827 3.33 16.63 28.25
C CYS A 827 2.78 15.75 29.36
N LYS A 828 3.51 14.73 29.72
CA LYS A 828 3.28 13.96 30.95
C LYS A 828 4.62 13.52 31.52
N GLY A 829 4.63 13.17 32.78
CA GLY A 829 5.87 12.72 33.43
C GLY A 829 5.62 12.21 34.83
N SER A 830 6.71 11.79 35.47
CA SER A 830 6.75 11.43 36.88
C SER A 830 7.97 12.05 37.52
N ALA A 831 7.80 12.65 38.67
CA ALA A 831 8.89 13.12 39.53
C ALA A 831 8.75 12.45 40.90
N GLY A 832 9.79 11.74 41.33
CA GLY A 832 9.76 10.99 42.58
C GLY A 832 8.62 9.96 42.64
N GLY A 833 8.27 9.34 41.51
CA GLY A 833 7.21 8.32 41.39
C GLY A 833 5.78 8.88 41.35
N LYS A 834 5.61 10.23 41.30
CA LYS A 834 4.29 10.87 41.17
C LYS A 834 4.08 11.37 39.77
N GLU A 835 2.99 10.94 39.13
CA GLU A 835 2.61 11.42 37.81
C GLU A 835 2.16 12.89 37.80
N PHE A 836 2.48 13.60 36.74
CA PHE A 836 2.00 14.96 36.48
C PHE A 836 1.73 15.11 34.97
N THR A 837 0.97 16.17 34.62
CA THR A 837 0.50 16.41 33.24
C THR A 837 1.13 17.62 32.58
N THR A 838 2.06 18.33 33.25
CA THR A 838 2.75 19.51 32.73
C THR A 838 4.26 19.39 32.86
N GLU A 839 5.02 19.85 31.86
CA GLU A 839 6.48 19.85 31.86
C GLU A 839 7.07 20.70 33.01
N LYS A 840 6.35 21.69 33.52
CA LYS A 840 6.81 22.61 34.56
C LYS A 840 6.99 21.95 35.94
N SER A 841 6.43 20.77 36.14
CA SER A 841 6.52 20.05 37.42
C SER A 841 7.69 19.07 37.48
N PHE A 842 8.48 18.95 36.39
CA PHE A 842 9.63 18.06 36.31
C PHE A 842 10.91 18.73 36.82
N ASP A 843 11.78 17.97 37.49
CA ASP A 843 13.11 18.41 37.87
C ASP A 843 14.10 18.32 36.71
N TYR A 844 14.23 19.41 35.95
CA TYR A 844 15.17 19.49 34.84
C TYR A 844 16.64 19.50 35.24
N ALA A 845 16.96 19.80 36.53
CA ALA A 845 18.34 19.73 37.00
C ALA A 845 18.86 18.27 36.91
N GLU A 846 18.03 17.30 37.29
CA GLU A 846 18.39 15.87 37.15
C GLU A 846 18.68 15.49 35.71
N LEU A 847 17.86 15.94 34.73
CA LEU A 847 18.07 15.68 33.28
C LEU A 847 19.40 16.30 32.82
N VAL A 848 19.68 17.55 33.22
CA VAL A 848 20.92 18.24 32.84
C VAL A 848 22.15 17.52 33.41
N ASP A 849 22.08 17.11 34.70
CA ASP A 849 23.14 16.36 35.35
C ASP A 849 23.34 14.96 34.70
N PHE A 850 22.25 14.34 34.32
CA PHE A 850 22.30 13.08 33.54
C PHE A 850 23.05 13.27 32.21
N VAL A 851 22.76 14.31 31.44
CA VAL A 851 23.46 14.59 30.17
C VAL A 851 24.96 14.85 30.40
N SER A 852 25.32 15.59 31.47
CA SER A 852 26.72 15.79 31.89
C SER A 852 27.40 14.50 32.34
N SER A 853 26.67 13.49 32.78
CA SER A 853 27.21 12.19 33.18
C SER A 853 27.41 11.23 31.99
N CYS A 854 26.80 11.49 30.83
CA CYS A 854 26.89 10.62 29.66
C CYS A 854 28.18 10.89 28.87
N PRO A 855 29.04 9.89 28.61
CA PRO A 855 30.28 10.09 27.85
C PRO A 855 30.05 10.33 26.36
N THR A 856 28.90 9.97 25.83
CA THR A 856 28.60 10.03 24.40
C THR A 856 27.23 10.64 24.11
N LEU A 857 27.20 11.36 22.98
CA LEU A 857 25.99 11.79 22.27
C LEU A 857 25.87 10.96 21.01
N CYS A 858 24.74 10.32 20.77
CA CYS A 858 24.51 9.53 19.57
C CYS A 858 23.52 10.23 18.62
N LEU A 859 23.83 10.22 17.31
CA LEU A 859 22.86 10.52 16.26
C LEU A 859 22.33 9.18 15.74
N GLY A 860 21.01 9.02 15.69
CA GLY A 860 20.37 7.77 15.24
C GLY A 860 20.22 6.68 16.31
N LYS A 861 20.55 6.96 17.59
CA LYS A 861 20.45 5.99 18.69
C LYS A 861 20.19 6.69 20.01
N GLY A 862 19.66 5.97 20.98
CA GLY A 862 19.46 6.45 22.37
C GLY A 862 18.00 6.40 22.82
N SER A 863 17.05 6.19 21.92
CA SER A 863 15.66 5.89 22.26
C SER A 863 15.47 4.40 22.58
N PHE A 864 14.23 3.98 22.82
CA PHE A 864 13.85 2.58 22.96
C PHE A 864 13.59 1.89 21.61
N TRP A 865 13.71 2.63 20.51
CA TRP A 865 13.45 2.21 19.13
C TRP A 865 14.70 2.31 18.27
N GLY A 866 14.58 2.30 16.97
CA GLY A 866 15.69 2.20 16.05
C GLY A 866 16.32 3.52 15.61
N SER A 867 17.00 3.47 14.47
CA SER A 867 17.58 4.61 13.76
C SER A 867 16.76 4.99 12.53
N PRO A 868 16.54 6.30 12.26
CA PRO A 868 15.88 6.76 11.06
C PRO A 868 16.79 6.60 9.83
N LYS A 869 16.20 6.54 8.65
CA LYS A 869 16.91 6.91 7.43
C LYS A 869 16.94 8.44 7.35
N ALA A 870 18.09 9.03 7.66
CA ALA A 870 18.22 10.49 7.76
C ALA A 870 19.64 10.95 7.41
N SER A 871 19.73 12.21 6.94
CA SER A 871 21.00 12.93 6.79
C SER A 871 21.09 14.01 7.85
N PHE A 872 22.31 14.21 8.39
CA PHE A 872 22.65 15.23 9.38
C PHE A 872 23.78 16.10 8.90
N ASP A 873 23.77 17.37 9.34
CA ASP A 873 24.81 18.31 9.07
C ASP A 873 24.91 19.37 10.17
N ASP A 874 26.05 20.03 10.34
CA ASP A 874 26.32 21.13 11.29
C ASP A 874 25.74 20.84 12.71
N VAL A 875 26.22 19.78 13.35
CA VAL A 875 25.80 19.46 14.73
C VAL A 875 26.56 20.33 15.70
N ILE A 876 25.86 21.23 16.38
CA ILE A 876 26.41 22.24 17.28
C ILE A 876 25.90 22.04 18.70
N VAL A 877 26.80 22.18 19.69
CA VAL A 877 26.46 22.07 21.11
C VAL A 877 26.96 23.30 21.86
N TYR A 878 26.11 23.86 22.70
CA TYR A 878 26.45 24.92 23.64
C TYR A 878 26.32 24.41 25.09
N ASP A 879 27.15 24.95 25.99
CA ASP A 879 27.14 24.62 27.42
C ASP A 879 26.07 25.34 28.23
N HIS A 880 25.17 26.05 27.56
CA HIS A 880 24.02 26.74 28.17
C HIS A 880 22.83 26.80 27.20
N PRO A 881 21.62 27.12 27.68
CA PRO A 881 20.47 27.41 26.81
C PRO A 881 20.69 28.72 26.06
N ILE A 882 20.83 28.70 24.76
CA ILE A 882 21.03 29.89 23.94
C ILE A 882 19.79 30.76 23.90
N THR A 883 20.01 32.09 23.80
CA THR A 883 18.95 33.08 23.63
C THR A 883 18.41 33.08 22.20
N ILE A 884 17.25 33.69 21.97
CA ILE A 884 16.71 33.88 20.60
C ILE A 884 17.68 34.73 19.74
N ALA A 885 18.38 35.69 20.33
CA ALA A 885 19.36 36.49 19.62
C ALA A 885 20.55 35.64 19.14
N GLN A 886 21.07 34.77 20.03
CA GLN A 886 22.13 33.82 19.67
C GLN A 886 21.66 32.84 18.60
N LEU A 887 20.41 32.27 18.71
CA LEU A 887 19.83 31.39 17.70
C LEU A 887 19.72 32.06 16.32
N ASN A 888 19.28 33.33 16.29
CA ASN A 888 19.18 34.09 15.05
C ASN A 888 20.57 34.37 14.45
N SER A 889 21.55 34.65 15.29
CA SER A 889 22.92 34.85 14.86
C SER A 889 23.57 33.56 14.34
N LEU A 890 23.36 32.45 15.02
CA LEU A 890 23.80 31.11 14.58
C LEU A 890 23.22 30.76 13.21
N LYS A 891 21.91 30.92 13.03
CA LYS A 891 21.25 30.72 11.71
C LYS A 891 21.87 31.56 10.61
N LEU A 892 22.15 32.81 10.92
CA LEU A 892 22.75 33.72 9.98
C LEU A 892 24.18 33.29 9.58
N MET A 893 24.96 32.81 10.54
CA MET A 893 26.31 32.31 10.29
C MET A 893 26.34 31.01 9.47
N GLU A 894 25.43 30.09 9.80
CA GLU A 894 25.27 28.84 9.00
C GLU A 894 24.82 29.15 7.57
N ASN A 895 23.89 30.07 7.36
CA ASN A 895 23.40 30.45 6.02
C ASN A 895 24.50 31.06 5.15
N ARG A 896 25.53 31.67 5.73
CA ARG A 896 26.68 32.25 4.97
C ARG A 896 27.82 31.25 4.77
N ALA A 897 27.62 29.98 5.05
CA ALA A 897 28.69 28.97 5.04
C ALA A 897 29.94 29.42 5.86
N TYR A 898 29.69 29.81 7.09
CA TYR A 898 30.74 30.27 7.99
C TYR A 898 31.69 29.11 8.31
N ASP A 899 33.01 29.36 8.19
CA ASP A 899 34.00 28.41 8.62
C ASP A 899 34.18 28.47 10.15
N PHE A 900 33.47 27.55 10.85
CA PHE A 900 33.48 27.45 12.30
C PHE A 900 34.89 27.20 12.87
N ARG A 901 35.87 26.71 12.07
CA ARG A 901 37.29 26.57 12.49
C ARG A 901 37.92 27.91 12.81
N SER A 902 37.44 28.96 12.20
CA SER A 902 37.91 30.31 12.47
C SER A 902 37.69 30.77 13.91
N LEU A 903 36.72 30.17 14.60
CA LEU A 903 36.45 30.44 16.03
C LEU A 903 37.55 29.90 16.93
N THR A 904 38.23 28.80 16.55
CA THR A 904 39.33 28.20 17.32
C THR A 904 40.65 28.87 17.06
N ASP A 905 40.83 29.44 15.87
CA ASP A 905 42.04 30.11 15.47
C ASP A 905 42.10 31.56 15.96
N GLY A 906 41.02 32.09 16.56
CA GLY A 906 40.92 33.46 17.00
C GLY A 906 40.98 34.51 15.89
N ILE A 907 40.74 34.07 14.65
CA ILE A 907 40.69 34.91 13.45
C ILE A 907 39.27 34.80 12.86
N GLU A 908 38.49 35.87 12.95
CA GLU A 908 37.25 35.94 12.18
C GLU A 908 37.56 35.92 10.67
N GLN A 909 36.90 35.10 9.90
CA GLN A 909 37.00 35.18 8.44
C GLN A 909 36.66 36.60 7.97
N VAL A 910 37.61 37.18 7.27
CA VAL A 910 37.36 38.46 6.61
C VAL A 910 36.51 38.20 5.38
N VAL A 911 35.18 38.30 5.55
CA VAL A 911 34.29 38.44 4.39
C VAL A 911 34.57 39.82 3.81
N ASP A 912 34.87 39.88 2.54
CA ASP A 912 35.12 41.14 1.81
C ASP A 912 33.78 41.89 1.67
N VAL A 913 33.32 42.46 2.76
CA VAL A 913 32.08 43.26 2.80
C VAL A 913 32.51 44.70 2.48
N ALA A 914 31.92 45.27 1.44
CA ALA A 914 31.95 46.69 1.21
C ALA A 914 31.56 47.43 2.50
N LYS A 915 32.56 47.84 3.27
CA LYS A 915 32.55 48.64 4.52
C LYS A 915 31.28 48.60 5.36
N PRO A 916 31.17 47.74 6.38
CA PRO A 916 30.20 48.05 7.47
C PRO A 916 30.68 49.26 8.26
N GLN A 917 29.72 50.11 8.61
CA GLN A 917 29.97 51.14 9.63
C GLN A 917 30.12 50.41 10.97
N THR A 918 31.32 50.30 11.46
CA THR A 918 31.64 49.60 12.69
C THR A 918 31.40 50.48 13.90
N THR A 919 30.33 50.16 14.64
CA THR A 919 30.12 50.71 15.99
C THR A 919 30.91 49.87 17.03
N GLY A 920 32.18 50.08 17.14
CA GLY A 920 32.98 49.43 18.19
C GLY A 920 34.37 50.03 18.25
N VAL A 921 34.92 50.15 19.44
CA VAL A 921 36.26 50.71 19.67
C VAL A 921 37.32 49.68 19.21
N ILE A 922 38.22 50.10 18.32
CA ILE A 922 39.26 49.29 17.77
C ILE A 922 40.56 49.59 18.48
N TYR A 923 41.34 48.58 18.85
CA TYR A 923 42.63 48.69 19.48
C TYR A 923 43.73 48.03 18.61
N ASP A 924 44.92 48.53 18.59
CA ASP A 924 46.10 47.85 18.02
C ASP A 924 46.57 46.72 18.99
N LEU A 925 47.54 45.94 18.53
CA LEU A 925 48.07 44.83 19.35
C LEU A 925 48.81 45.30 20.64
N LEU A 926 49.03 46.57 20.79
CA LEU A 926 49.59 47.18 21.98
C LEU A 926 48.50 47.79 22.90
N GLY A 927 47.20 47.53 22.61
CA GLY A 927 46.06 48.01 23.42
C GLY A 927 45.75 49.51 23.23
N ARG A 928 46.26 50.18 22.20
CA ARG A 928 45.97 51.57 21.95
C ARG A 928 44.76 51.72 21.03
N ARG A 929 43.87 52.64 21.36
CA ARG A 929 42.68 52.91 20.55
C ARG A 929 43.03 53.48 19.19
N VAL A 930 42.49 52.87 18.12
CA VAL A 930 42.72 53.23 16.72
C VAL A 930 41.43 53.73 16.11
N ALA A 931 41.38 55.06 15.79
CA ALA A 931 40.19 55.66 15.21
C ALA A 931 39.97 55.32 13.71
N ARG A 932 41.09 55.01 12.98
CA ARG A 932 41.07 54.62 11.58
C ARG A 932 42.17 53.56 11.38
N PRO A 933 41.82 52.29 11.39
CA PRO A 933 42.81 51.25 11.20
C PRO A 933 43.31 51.25 9.77
N ALA A 934 44.63 51.25 9.61
CA ALA A 934 45.33 50.95 8.34
C ALA A 934 45.41 49.41 8.16
N SER A 935 45.96 48.96 7.03
CA SER A 935 46.25 47.52 6.83
C SER A 935 47.05 46.97 8.00
N GLY A 936 46.54 45.93 8.69
CA GLY A 936 47.18 45.35 9.86
C GLY A 936 46.22 44.52 10.73
N ILE A 937 46.74 44.01 11.85
CA ILE A 937 45.98 43.21 12.83
C ILE A 937 45.58 44.10 14.01
N TYR A 938 44.35 44.06 14.40
CA TYR A 938 43.74 44.88 15.48
C TYR A 938 42.93 44.02 16.41
N ILE A 939 42.47 44.61 17.52
CA ILE A 939 41.51 44.01 18.49
C ILE A 939 40.26 44.88 18.49
N LYS A 940 39.09 44.25 18.27
CA LYS A 940 37.76 44.84 18.38
C LYS A 940 36.82 43.91 19.14
N GLY A 941 36.13 44.43 20.19
CA GLY A 941 35.24 43.59 21.00
C GLY A 941 35.94 42.39 21.64
N GLY A 942 37.26 42.50 22.01
CA GLY A 942 38.03 41.42 22.58
C GLY A 942 38.64 40.42 21.60
N ARG A 943 38.37 40.55 20.29
CA ARG A 943 38.81 39.64 19.22
C ARG A 943 39.83 40.29 18.27
N LYS A 944 40.73 39.49 17.72
CA LYS A 944 41.63 39.92 16.64
C LYS A 944 40.90 40.02 15.32
N TYR A 945 41.08 41.10 14.58
CA TYR A 945 40.62 41.19 13.19
C TYR A 945 41.70 41.83 12.29
N VAL A 946 41.70 41.48 11.03
CA VAL A 946 42.66 41.95 10.06
C VAL A 946 42.01 42.99 9.15
N VAL A 947 42.67 44.16 8.98
CA VAL A 947 42.34 45.16 8.00
C VAL A 947 43.35 45.00 6.86
N ARG A 948 42.93 44.66 5.67
CA ARG A 948 43.72 44.56 4.45
C ARG A 948 43.88 45.89 3.74
#